data_4005928d67048a330b33862e1f1c6f85
#
_entry.id   4005928d67048a330b33862e1f1c6f85
#
_cell.length_a   1.000
_cell.length_b   1.000
_cell.length_c   1.000
_cell.angle_alpha   90.00
_cell.angle_beta   90.00
_cell.angle_gamma   90.00
#
_symmetry.space_group_name_H-M   'P 1'
#
loop_
_entity.id
_entity.type
_entity.pdbx_description
1 polymer ?
#
loop_
_entity_poly.entity_id
_entity_poly.type
_entity_poly.pdbx_seq_one_letter_code
_entity_poly.pdbx_strand_id
1 'polypeptide(L)'
;MDAKRVRGGLLAAGAAFVAVLVVALLLFFVSGDEADLSYRSVDFDAQLQSNGDIKFTEHLDYQLKRRENDDGDTKPWKQLYLTFKLRNQDLTNITDISVTNASTGEQYTQIAPQLPSDVSDSEWESEYAGHWYIADTTIGSNYPEPFDSATGGLDPNGSDNDKQIEIGWNIPATVKQSSLKFDVTMTFHNMGTQHSDVTNLMWEMFPEDNQVPAGKVTGTVRFPKGIGSDDSWAWLHTEATSQTSRDTDGTLHFTVSDLRTNQYVDLVAAFDNAGASGVERVRSGDYLDELKSTEANKEQQWRDGQRHKAQLTVAGWLVCLILGGLCCVLAIRGVVSSNREATYHGGIEYWRESPQVSPASAAHLIDVVDDSKGEQSSRAMTATVLALVVKKALAVYPGPADMYRGIDLSRTNAADMARMISSDPSRASAASSTSTLVILPQALSHRETLGLSRSEEACLQLLIRISARVGSPVFDFNQMKEACSSWENGYQEMNHFTNACDIEFLQLNAVRDVSGRWIAPTIFAMVFGVIGMLVNIGSNIAVALCFGGAFACVGTFCLATGRKEGLTESGQTYAGECLGLKRYMEDFSNFSDRGALDLVMWNWYMVYAAAFGISDKVAREFAKAYPEVNDPQWLDAYGYDSLGYWTYRSHAWNGMSTMGGMSTGAFGGSQFMGGIGDIGSQLSSGFDSVSSTISAAAPSSSGGSGGSFSGGGFGGGGGGGGGGGGGGR
;
A
#
# COMPACT_ATOMS: atom_id res chain seq x y z
N MET A 1 -26.40 -11.61 2.68
CA MET A 1 -25.09 -11.24 3.28
C MET A 1 -25.31 -10.96 4.75
N ASP A 2 -24.50 -11.52 5.62
CA ASP A 2 -24.56 -11.27 7.07
C ASP A 2 -24.22 -9.81 7.37
N ALA A 3 -24.97 -9.17 8.29
CA ALA A 3 -24.79 -7.77 8.70
C ALA A 3 -23.38 -7.52 9.30
N LYS A 4 -22.81 -8.52 9.98
CA LYS A 4 -21.45 -8.47 10.54
C LYS A 4 -20.39 -8.36 9.45
N ARG A 5 -20.53 -9.13 8.36
CA ARG A 5 -19.63 -9.06 7.19
C ARG A 5 -19.73 -7.74 6.46
N VAL A 6 -20.93 -7.23 6.26
CA VAL A 6 -21.13 -5.93 5.60
C VAL A 6 -20.45 -4.83 6.40
N ARG A 7 -20.59 -4.84 7.74
CA ARG A 7 -19.90 -3.88 8.61
C ARG A 7 -18.39 -4.01 8.52
N GLY A 8 -17.86 -5.25 8.55
CA GLY A 8 -16.42 -5.51 8.36
C GLY A 8 -15.92 -5.02 7.01
N GLY A 9 -16.66 -5.26 5.93
CA GLY A 9 -16.36 -4.78 4.58
C GLY A 9 -16.35 -3.25 4.47
N LEU A 10 -17.32 -2.57 5.12
CA LEU A 10 -17.37 -1.11 5.16
C LEU A 10 -16.19 -0.50 5.94
N LEU A 11 -15.80 -1.12 7.06
CA LEU A 11 -14.61 -0.69 7.81
C LEU A 11 -13.32 -0.88 6.99
N ALA A 12 -13.17 -2.01 6.28
CA ALA A 12 -12.04 -2.25 5.40
C ALA A 12 -11.99 -1.24 4.25
N ALA A 13 -13.13 -0.91 3.64
CA ALA A 13 -13.23 0.11 2.59
C ALA A 13 -12.84 1.51 3.13
N GLY A 14 -13.30 1.87 4.32
CA GLY A 14 -12.91 3.12 4.98
C GLY A 14 -11.41 3.22 5.26
N ALA A 15 -10.81 2.13 5.75
CA ALA A 15 -9.36 2.05 5.97
C ALA A 15 -8.57 2.18 4.64
N ALA A 16 -9.05 1.55 3.56
CA ALA A 16 -8.45 1.67 2.24
C ALA A 16 -8.52 3.09 1.69
N PHE A 17 -9.63 3.80 1.89
CA PHE A 17 -9.75 5.21 1.50
C PHE A 17 -8.73 6.09 2.21
N VAL A 18 -8.59 5.92 3.54
CA VAL A 18 -7.58 6.65 4.32
C VAL A 18 -6.16 6.33 3.84
N ALA A 19 -5.86 5.07 3.53
CA ALA A 19 -4.56 4.68 3.00
C ALA A 19 -4.27 5.34 1.63
N VAL A 20 -5.25 5.38 0.71
CA VAL A 20 -5.13 6.07 -0.58
C VAL A 20 -4.92 7.57 -0.38
N LEU A 21 -5.64 8.19 0.56
CA LEU A 21 -5.48 9.61 0.89
C LEU A 21 -4.06 9.91 1.40
N VAL A 22 -3.54 9.09 2.31
CA VAL A 22 -2.17 9.25 2.84
C VAL A 22 -1.13 9.08 1.74
N VAL A 23 -1.26 8.04 0.89
CA VAL A 23 -0.35 7.81 -0.24
C VAL A 23 -0.39 8.97 -1.24
N ALA A 24 -1.58 9.45 -1.60
CA ALA A 24 -1.73 10.57 -2.51
C ALA A 24 -1.12 11.87 -1.95
N LEU A 25 -1.30 12.15 -0.66
CA LEU A 25 -0.67 13.28 0.01
C LEU A 25 0.85 13.13 0.05
N LEU A 26 1.37 11.96 0.40
CA LEU A 26 2.82 11.72 0.39
C LEU A 26 3.41 11.91 -1.01
N LEU A 27 2.79 11.35 -2.05
CA LEU A 27 3.25 11.52 -3.42
C LEU A 27 3.15 12.98 -3.88
N PHE A 28 2.11 13.70 -3.47
CA PHE A 28 1.96 15.14 -3.75
C PHE A 28 3.06 15.97 -3.10
N PHE A 29 3.42 15.67 -1.85
CA PHE A 29 4.52 16.37 -1.16
C PHE A 29 5.91 15.97 -1.66
N VAL A 30 6.11 14.72 -2.07
CA VAL A 30 7.39 14.23 -2.63
C VAL A 30 7.61 14.71 -4.06
N SER A 31 6.55 14.90 -4.86
CA SER A 31 6.66 15.45 -6.22
C SER A 31 6.86 16.96 -6.28
N GLY A 32 6.82 17.65 -5.15
CA GLY A 32 7.25 19.02 -5.00
C GLY A 32 8.74 19.09 -4.65
N ASP A 33 9.64 18.76 -5.57
CA ASP A 33 11.06 19.12 -5.45
C ASP A 33 11.17 20.65 -5.50
N GLU A 34 11.01 21.27 -4.33
CA GLU A 34 11.29 22.68 -4.20
C GLU A 34 12.81 22.86 -4.26
N ALA A 35 13.31 23.36 -5.40
CA ALA A 35 14.71 23.69 -5.59
C ALA A 35 15.26 24.52 -4.40
N ASP A 36 16.51 24.28 -4.03
CA ASP A 36 17.19 25.02 -2.94
C ASP A 36 17.40 26.48 -3.30
N LEU A 37 17.52 26.77 -4.61
CA LEU A 37 17.62 28.10 -5.22
C LEU A 37 16.42 28.28 -6.14
N SER A 38 15.69 29.38 -6.00
CA SER A 38 14.59 29.74 -6.89
C SER A 38 14.46 31.26 -7.01
N TYR A 39 13.89 31.72 -8.10
CA TYR A 39 13.41 33.08 -8.24
C TYR A 39 12.00 33.21 -7.68
N ARG A 40 11.76 34.14 -6.80
CA ARG A 40 10.41 34.57 -6.44
C ARG A 40 9.79 35.33 -7.61
N SER A 41 10.59 36.24 -8.19
CA SER A 41 10.25 36.95 -9.42
C SER A 41 11.51 37.36 -10.18
N VAL A 42 11.35 37.43 -11.49
CA VAL A 42 12.29 38.06 -12.41
C VAL A 42 11.49 39.08 -13.22
N ASP A 43 11.99 40.32 -13.33
CA ASP A 43 11.38 41.35 -14.16
C ASP A 43 12.41 41.92 -15.13
N PHE A 44 12.10 41.85 -16.42
CA PHE A 44 12.97 42.36 -17.49
C PHE A 44 12.52 43.76 -17.92
N ASP A 45 13.38 44.75 -17.82
CA ASP A 45 13.19 46.05 -18.44
C ASP A 45 14.18 46.22 -19.61
N ALA A 46 13.67 45.97 -20.83
CA ALA A 46 14.50 45.86 -22.01
C ALA A 46 14.15 46.89 -23.07
N GLN A 47 15.23 47.39 -23.72
CA GLN A 47 15.19 48.30 -24.86
C GLN A 47 15.91 47.67 -26.07
N LEU A 48 15.17 47.34 -27.12
CA LEU A 48 15.74 46.99 -28.42
C LEU A 48 16.35 48.25 -29.05
N GLN A 49 17.57 48.12 -29.53
CA GLN A 49 18.27 49.27 -30.13
C GLN A 49 18.24 49.21 -31.66
N SER A 50 18.43 50.35 -32.32
CA SER A 50 18.39 50.44 -33.79
C SER A 50 19.50 49.61 -34.47
N ASN A 51 20.62 49.33 -33.79
CA ASN A 51 21.72 48.50 -34.30
C ASN A 51 21.52 47.00 -34.06
N GLY A 52 20.36 46.60 -33.55
CA GLY A 52 20.05 45.18 -33.26
C GLY A 52 20.57 44.66 -31.89
N ASP A 53 21.12 45.55 -31.07
CA ASP A 53 21.53 45.24 -29.69
C ASP A 53 20.29 45.24 -28.77
N ILE A 54 20.43 44.62 -27.61
CA ILE A 54 19.43 44.69 -26.54
C ILE A 54 20.09 45.21 -25.29
N LYS A 55 19.66 46.36 -24.76
CA LYS A 55 20.03 46.84 -23.46
C LYS A 55 18.91 46.54 -22.46
N PHE A 56 19.23 45.89 -21.37
CA PHE A 56 18.18 45.48 -20.40
C PHE A 56 18.72 45.46 -18.97
N THR A 57 17.78 45.51 -18.02
CA THR A 57 18.00 45.26 -16.61
C THR A 57 17.11 44.06 -16.19
N GLU A 58 17.73 43.10 -15.56
CA GLU A 58 17.03 42.02 -14.87
C GLU A 58 16.89 42.38 -13.38
N HIS A 59 15.66 42.52 -12.92
CA HIS A 59 15.32 42.69 -11.52
C HIS A 59 15.04 41.31 -10.92
N LEU A 60 16.02 40.77 -10.20
CA LEU A 60 16.02 39.42 -9.68
C LEU A 60 15.62 39.39 -8.19
N ASP A 61 14.65 38.62 -7.79
CA ASP A 61 14.31 38.36 -6.38
C ASP A 61 14.52 36.86 -6.08
N TYR A 62 15.65 36.54 -5.46
CA TYR A 62 16.00 35.15 -5.12
C TYR A 62 15.41 34.70 -3.80
N GLN A 63 15.06 33.42 -3.75
CA GLN A 63 14.83 32.66 -2.53
C GLN A 63 15.93 31.62 -2.37
N LEU A 64 16.68 31.70 -1.27
CA LEU A 64 17.73 30.78 -0.89
C LEU A 64 17.22 29.89 0.25
N LYS A 65 17.19 28.55 0.09
CA LYS A 65 16.94 27.61 1.16
C LYS A 65 18.24 27.12 1.77
N ARG A 66 18.15 26.59 2.99
CA ARG A 66 19.26 25.89 3.62
C ARG A 66 19.61 24.65 2.78
N ARG A 67 20.86 24.49 2.46
CA ARG A 67 21.41 23.30 1.80
C ARG A 67 22.51 22.67 2.64
N GLU A 68 22.77 21.39 2.42
CA GLU A 68 23.78 20.61 3.11
C GLU A 68 24.78 20.03 2.10
N ASN A 69 26.01 19.78 2.54
CA ASN A 69 26.99 19.05 1.75
C ASN A 69 26.75 17.52 1.91
N ASP A 70 27.56 16.71 1.21
CA ASP A 70 27.46 15.23 1.26
C ASP A 70 27.73 14.67 2.66
N ASP A 71 28.38 15.43 3.54
CA ASP A 71 28.67 15.05 4.93
C ASP A 71 27.55 15.48 5.91
N GLY A 72 26.52 16.20 5.43
CA GLY A 72 25.38 16.68 6.22
C GLY A 72 25.65 18.03 6.91
N ASP A 73 26.77 18.69 6.62
CA ASP A 73 27.08 20.04 7.14
C ASP A 73 26.36 21.11 6.34
N THR A 74 25.99 22.22 7.02
CA THR A 74 25.36 23.35 6.35
C THR A 74 26.35 24.02 5.37
N LYS A 75 25.97 24.10 4.10
CA LYS A 75 26.73 24.76 3.04
C LYS A 75 26.10 26.12 2.72
N PRO A 76 26.70 27.26 3.09
CA PRO A 76 26.15 28.57 2.79
C PRO A 76 26.24 28.90 1.29
N TRP A 77 25.33 29.77 0.84
CA TRP A 77 25.38 30.39 -0.48
C TRP A 77 26.35 31.55 -0.41
N LYS A 78 27.30 31.61 -1.33
CA LYS A 78 28.30 32.65 -1.40
C LYS A 78 28.33 33.37 -2.75
N GLN A 79 27.83 32.73 -3.81
CA GLN A 79 27.90 33.24 -5.17
C GLN A 79 26.61 32.95 -5.93
N LEU A 80 26.10 33.93 -6.66
CA LEU A 80 25.00 33.81 -7.60
C LEU A 80 25.52 34.17 -8.99
N TYR A 81 24.98 33.59 -10.03
CA TYR A 81 25.44 33.80 -11.40
C TYR A 81 24.37 33.60 -12.45
N LEU A 82 24.58 34.23 -13.61
CA LEU A 82 23.89 34.03 -14.87
C LEU A 82 24.88 33.51 -15.91
N THR A 83 24.48 32.54 -16.73
CA THR A 83 25.33 31.99 -17.79
C THR A 83 24.71 32.27 -19.17
N PHE A 84 25.54 32.69 -20.11
CA PHE A 84 25.14 33.04 -21.47
C PHE A 84 26.03 32.36 -22.49
N LYS A 85 25.49 32.05 -23.65
CA LYS A 85 26.23 31.42 -24.73
C LYS A 85 26.48 32.45 -25.85
N LEU A 86 27.73 32.78 -26.12
CA LEU A 86 28.10 33.61 -27.27
C LEU A 86 28.22 32.74 -28.53
N ARG A 87 27.60 33.20 -29.60
CA ARG A 87 27.60 32.55 -30.94
C ARG A 87 27.65 33.64 -32.02
N ASN A 88 28.32 33.36 -33.14
CA ASN A 88 28.37 34.30 -34.26
C ASN A 88 26.99 34.64 -34.83
N GLN A 89 26.04 33.69 -34.82
CA GLN A 89 24.70 33.88 -35.38
C GLN A 89 23.72 34.61 -34.46
N ASP A 90 24.04 34.74 -33.17
CA ASP A 90 23.15 35.30 -32.14
C ASP A 90 23.84 36.35 -31.31
N LEU A 91 23.97 36.14 -30.01
CA LEU A 91 24.68 36.97 -29.06
C LEU A 91 26.20 36.84 -29.28
N THR A 92 26.86 37.92 -29.64
CA THR A 92 28.32 37.89 -29.91
C THR A 92 29.16 38.46 -28.78
N ASN A 93 28.61 39.36 -27.95
CA ASN A 93 29.32 39.98 -26.84
C ASN A 93 28.35 40.55 -25.80
N ILE A 94 28.86 40.75 -24.57
CA ILE A 94 28.10 41.34 -23.45
C ILE A 94 28.93 42.47 -22.89
N THR A 95 28.36 43.69 -22.81
CA THR A 95 29.01 44.87 -22.25
C THR A 95 28.11 45.65 -21.29
N ASP A 96 28.55 46.81 -20.80
CA ASP A 96 27.80 47.69 -19.91
C ASP A 96 27.24 47.03 -18.66
N ILE A 97 27.99 46.03 -18.13
CA ILE A 97 27.52 45.23 -17.01
C ILE A 97 27.58 46.05 -15.73
N SER A 98 26.50 46.06 -14.99
CA SER A 98 26.47 46.56 -13.61
C SER A 98 25.59 45.67 -12.74
N VAL A 99 26.03 45.44 -11.53
CA VAL A 99 25.32 44.62 -10.51
C VAL A 99 25.09 45.47 -9.28
N THR A 100 23.83 45.60 -8.87
CA THR A 100 23.42 46.35 -7.70
C THR A 100 22.62 45.47 -6.77
N ASN A 101 22.97 45.41 -5.50
CA ASN A 101 22.13 44.81 -4.49
C ASN A 101 20.93 45.73 -4.24
N ALA A 102 19.80 45.40 -4.83
CA ALA A 102 18.58 46.21 -4.73
C ALA A 102 17.96 46.19 -3.32
N SER A 103 18.37 45.27 -2.45
CA SER A 103 17.93 45.23 -1.05
C SER A 103 18.67 46.29 -0.20
N THR A 104 19.93 46.63 -0.51
CA THR A 104 20.75 47.56 0.22
C THR A 104 21.02 48.86 -0.54
N GLY A 105 20.87 48.89 -1.86
CA GLY A 105 21.25 49.94 -2.77
C GLY A 105 22.75 49.96 -3.07
N GLU A 106 23.54 49.00 -2.67
CA GLU A 106 24.97 48.88 -2.88
C GLU A 106 25.29 48.45 -4.31
N GLN A 107 26.12 49.23 -4.99
CA GLN A 107 26.63 48.87 -6.31
C GLN A 107 27.93 48.07 -6.16
N TYR A 108 27.94 46.86 -6.72
CA TYR A 108 29.09 45.98 -6.69
C TYR A 108 30.16 46.42 -7.69
N THR A 109 31.41 46.24 -7.35
CA THR A 109 32.55 46.54 -8.24
C THR A 109 33.11 45.28 -8.86
N GLN A 110 33.66 45.42 -10.08
CA GLN A 110 34.20 44.27 -10.82
C GLN A 110 35.54 43.80 -10.25
N ILE A 111 35.69 42.47 -10.12
CA ILE A 111 36.94 41.79 -9.77
C ILE A 111 37.20 40.62 -10.72
N ALA A 112 38.36 39.99 -10.59
CA ALA A 112 38.63 38.72 -11.28
C ALA A 112 37.73 37.58 -10.72
N PRO A 113 37.32 36.59 -11.56
CA PRO A 113 36.52 35.47 -11.08
C PRO A 113 37.30 34.66 -10.04
N GLN A 114 36.60 34.26 -8.97
CA GLN A 114 37.13 33.43 -7.89
C GLN A 114 36.06 32.45 -7.44
N LEU A 115 36.42 31.19 -7.30
CA LEU A 115 35.47 30.17 -6.77
C LEU A 115 35.43 30.21 -5.23
N PRO A 116 34.23 30.09 -4.62
CA PRO A 116 34.09 30.06 -3.17
C PRO A 116 34.81 28.92 -2.46
N SER A 117 35.06 27.81 -3.19
CA SER A 117 35.77 26.63 -2.69
C SER A 117 37.27 26.83 -2.47
N ASP A 118 37.86 27.83 -3.12
CA ASP A 118 39.29 27.98 -3.21
C ASP A 118 39.86 28.93 -2.17
N VAL A 119 38.99 29.56 -1.37
CA VAL A 119 39.33 30.56 -0.36
C VAL A 119 38.64 30.32 0.97
N SER A 120 39.23 30.79 2.07
CA SER A 120 38.62 30.67 3.39
C SER A 120 37.38 31.56 3.54
N ASP A 121 36.50 31.25 4.49
CA ASP A 121 35.27 32.02 4.73
C ASP A 121 35.60 33.49 5.14
N SER A 122 36.66 33.68 5.92
CA SER A 122 37.07 35.02 6.36
C SER A 122 37.62 35.86 5.22
N GLU A 123 38.35 35.26 4.30
CA GLU A 123 38.88 35.92 3.11
C GLU A 123 37.75 36.24 2.12
N TRP A 124 36.77 35.31 1.99
CA TRP A 124 35.58 35.55 1.19
C TRP A 124 34.84 36.82 1.62
N GLU A 125 34.55 36.91 2.91
CA GLU A 125 33.80 38.05 3.45
C GLU A 125 34.58 39.39 3.34
N SER A 126 35.93 39.37 3.42
CA SER A 126 36.72 40.61 3.42
C SER A 126 37.12 41.05 2.02
N GLU A 127 37.31 40.15 1.07
CA GLU A 127 37.91 40.46 -0.22
C GLU A 127 37.02 40.23 -1.42
N TYR A 128 36.06 39.31 -1.30
CA TYR A 128 35.24 38.90 -2.46
C TYR A 128 33.78 39.28 -2.36
N ALA A 129 33.17 39.24 -1.19
CA ALA A 129 31.77 39.64 -1.03
C ALA A 129 31.56 41.12 -1.43
N GLY A 130 30.44 41.41 -2.09
CA GLY A 130 30.13 42.75 -2.60
C GLY A 130 30.79 43.08 -3.95
N HIS A 131 31.30 42.10 -4.66
CA HIS A 131 31.91 42.25 -5.96
C HIS A 131 31.22 41.36 -7.02
N TRP A 132 31.33 41.78 -8.30
CA TRP A 132 30.89 40.99 -9.43
C TRP A 132 32.03 40.66 -10.39
N TYR A 133 31.87 39.65 -11.24
CA TYR A 133 32.84 39.25 -12.25
C TYR A 133 32.18 38.83 -13.54
N ILE A 134 32.95 38.82 -14.63
CA ILE A 134 32.59 38.15 -15.87
C ILE A 134 33.70 37.16 -16.22
N ALA A 135 33.32 35.94 -16.61
CA ALA A 135 34.27 34.86 -16.88
C ALA A 135 33.88 34.06 -18.14
N ASP A 136 34.89 33.54 -18.83
CA ASP A 136 34.76 32.49 -19.83
C ASP A 136 34.80 31.15 -19.11
N THR A 137 33.70 30.41 -19.19
CA THR A 137 33.54 29.10 -18.59
C THR A 137 33.40 27.99 -19.66
N THR A 138 33.87 28.24 -20.89
CA THR A 138 33.79 27.29 -22.02
C THR A 138 34.47 25.94 -21.70
N ILE A 139 35.56 25.94 -20.93
CA ILE A 139 36.28 24.74 -20.49
C ILE A 139 35.53 24.02 -19.37
N GLY A 140 34.73 24.74 -18.60
CA GLY A 140 33.92 24.23 -17.49
C GLY A 140 33.73 25.23 -16.38
N SER A 141 32.63 25.18 -15.68
CA SER A 141 32.23 26.10 -14.62
C SER A 141 33.17 26.09 -13.37
N ASN A 142 34.01 25.05 -13.23
CA ASN A 142 35.02 24.94 -12.17
C ASN A 142 36.38 25.54 -12.58
N TYR A 143 36.47 26.11 -13.78
CA TYR A 143 37.70 26.75 -14.29
C TYR A 143 37.35 28.07 -14.96
N PRO A 144 36.81 29.05 -14.20
CA PRO A 144 36.42 30.33 -14.77
C PRO A 144 37.70 31.15 -15.13
N GLU A 145 37.85 31.53 -16.39
CA GLU A 145 38.89 32.42 -16.85
C GLU A 145 38.35 33.86 -16.98
N PRO A 146 39.12 34.91 -16.64
CA PRO A 146 38.67 36.26 -16.84
C PRO A 146 38.29 36.53 -18.31
N PHE A 147 37.11 37.08 -18.54
CA PHE A 147 36.65 37.47 -19.86
C PHE A 147 36.77 39.00 -20.01
N ASP A 148 37.41 39.45 -21.09
CA ASP A 148 37.48 40.86 -21.42
C ASP A 148 36.47 41.19 -22.51
N SER A 149 35.40 41.86 -22.18
CA SER A 149 34.37 42.29 -23.11
C SER A 149 34.86 43.21 -24.26
N ALA A 150 36.00 43.86 -24.09
CA ALA A 150 36.56 44.75 -25.12
C ALA A 150 37.22 43.97 -26.29
N THR A 151 37.74 42.79 -25.99
CA THR A 151 38.53 41.98 -26.97
C THR A 151 38.02 40.52 -27.14
N GLY A 152 37.16 40.05 -26.26
CA GLY A 152 36.72 38.66 -26.19
C GLY A 152 35.46 38.31 -26.99
N GLY A 153 34.77 39.31 -27.55
CA GLY A 153 33.59 39.11 -28.38
C GLY A 153 33.85 38.34 -29.66
N LEU A 154 32.80 37.74 -30.23
CA LEU A 154 32.85 37.00 -31.48
C LEU A 154 32.50 37.90 -32.68
N ASP A 155 33.08 37.62 -33.84
CA ASP A 155 32.71 38.32 -35.10
C ASP A 155 31.31 37.85 -35.55
N PRO A 156 30.29 38.71 -35.69
CA PRO A 156 28.95 38.32 -36.17
C PRO A 156 28.92 37.71 -37.57
N ASN A 157 29.95 37.91 -38.36
CA ASN A 157 30.15 37.35 -39.68
C ASN A 157 31.27 36.30 -39.76
N GLY A 158 31.88 36.00 -38.63
CA GLY A 158 32.95 35.03 -38.47
C GLY A 158 32.49 33.59 -38.32
N SER A 159 33.46 32.73 -37.99
CA SER A 159 33.23 31.30 -37.72
C SER A 159 33.97 30.86 -36.44
N ASP A 160 34.00 31.76 -35.44
CA ASP A 160 34.59 31.48 -34.15
C ASP A 160 33.87 30.38 -33.41
N ASN A 161 34.55 29.71 -32.49
CA ASN A 161 33.93 28.73 -31.63
C ASN A 161 32.99 29.41 -30.62
N ASP A 162 31.86 28.78 -30.32
CA ASP A 162 30.95 29.23 -29.25
C ASP A 162 31.70 29.38 -27.93
N LYS A 163 31.31 30.39 -27.13
CA LYS A 163 31.84 30.59 -25.77
C LYS A 163 30.73 30.55 -24.74
N GLN A 164 31.01 29.98 -23.58
CA GLN A 164 30.14 30.03 -22.42
C GLN A 164 30.62 31.14 -21.49
N ILE A 165 29.79 32.17 -21.27
CA ILE A 165 30.12 33.30 -20.41
C ILE A 165 29.28 33.21 -19.13
N GLU A 166 29.93 33.43 -18.00
CA GLU A 166 29.28 33.51 -16.69
C GLU A 166 29.44 34.95 -16.15
N ILE A 167 28.35 35.61 -15.80
CA ILE A 167 28.30 36.84 -15.03
C ILE A 167 27.88 36.45 -13.63
N GLY A 168 28.81 36.57 -12.66
CA GLY A 168 28.56 36.17 -11.29
C GLY A 168 28.77 37.33 -10.32
N TRP A 169 28.14 37.27 -9.18
CA TRP A 169 28.32 38.18 -8.07
C TRP A 169 28.40 37.44 -6.75
N ASN A 170 29.31 37.94 -5.93
CA ASN A 170 29.68 37.36 -4.67
C ASN A 170 28.84 37.98 -3.55
N ILE A 171 28.12 37.15 -2.83
CA ILE A 171 27.31 37.59 -1.69
C ILE A 171 27.98 37.17 -0.39
N PRO A 172 27.72 37.86 0.73
CA PRO A 172 28.09 37.38 2.06
C PRO A 172 27.53 35.97 2.30
N ALA A 173 28.27 35.12 3.03
CA ALA A 173 27.91 33.75 3.30
C ALA A 173 26.49 33.64 3.91
N THR A 174 25.53 33.17 3.14
CA THR A 174 24.10 33.17 3.45
C THR A 174 23.55 31.75 3.53
N VAL A 175 23.05 31.34 4.68
CA VAL A 175 22.48 29.98 4.87
C VAL A 175 21.07 29.90 4.31
N LYS A 176 20.26 30.93 4.53
CA LYS A 176 18.87 31.00 4.10
C LYS A 176 18.41 32.43 3.97
N GLN A 177 17.74 32.76 2.88
CA GLN A 177 17.14 34.07 2.66
C GLN A 177 15.82 33.92 1.90
N SER A 178 14.75 34.51 2.41
CA SER A 178 13.43 34.42 1.78
C SER A 178 13.24 35.37 0.59
N SER A 179 14.06 36.48 0.54
CA SER A 179 14.07 37.44 -0.55
C SER A 179 15.43 38.11 -0.54
N LEU A 180 16.17 38.00 -1.63
CA LEU A 180 17.45 38.66 -1.87
C LEU A 180 17.42 39.25 -3.27
N LYS A 181 17.48 40.58 -3.38
CA LYS A 181 17.23 41.30 -4.63
C LYS A 181 18.48 41.87 -5.25
N PHE A 182 18.59 41.65 -6.57
CA PHE A 182 19.65 42.20 -7.39
C PHE A 182 19.09 42.81 -8.65
N ASP A 183 19.64 43.95 -9.08
CA ASP A 183 19.47 44.55 -10.40
C ASP A 183 20.76 44.32 -11.20
N VAL A 184 20.63 43.55 -12.29
CA VAL A 184 21.73 43.25 -13.20
C VAL A 184 21.44 43.87 -14.55
N THR A 185 22.20 44.92 -14.88
CA THR A 185 22.07 45.60 -16.19
C THR A 185 23.17 45.14 -17.13
N MET A 186 22.85 44.96 -18.40
CA MET A 186 23.81 44.55 -19.43
C MET A 186 23.33 44.93 -20.83
N THR A 187 24.25 44.96 -21.78
CA THR A 187 23.96 45.12 -23.21
C THR A 187 24.41 43.89 -23.97
N PHE A 188 23.47 43.24 -24.67
CA PHE A 188 23.73 42.15 -25.59
C PHE A 188 23.96 42.66 -27.00
N HIS A 189 25.09 42.30 -27.59
CA HIS A 189 25.51 42.81 -28.91
C HIS A 189 25.15 41.84 -30.02
N ASN A 190 24.76 42.41 -31.17
CA ASN A 190 24.48 41.71 -32.42
C ASN A 190 23.36 40.64 -32.31
N MET A 191 22.36 40.88 -31.46
CA MET A 191 21.20 40.00 -31.36
C MET A 191 20.35 40.08 -32.66
N GLY A 192 20.32 41.22 -33.31
CA GLY A 192 19.51 41.49 -34.50
C GLY A 192 20.14 40.99 -35.81
N THR A 193 19.27 40.49 -36.72
CA THR A 193 19.62 40.26 -38.13
C THR A 193 18.72 41.10 -39.00
N GLN A 194 19.32 41.97 -39.85
CA GLN A 194 18.60 42.83 -40.77
C GLN A 194 18.39 42.09 -42.10
N HIS A 195 17.14 41.99 -42.52
CA HIS A 195 16.69 41.53 -43.85
C HIS A 195 16.31 42.73 -44.76
N SER A 196 15.81 42.51 -45.96
CA SER A 196 15.42 43.59 -46.85
C SER A 196 14.23 44.40 -46.35
N ASP A 197 13.33 43.78 -45.60
CA ASP A 197 12.06 44.34 -45.12
C ASP A 197 12.03 44.58 -43.60
N VAL A 198 12.72 43.77 -42.80
CA VAL A 198 12.61 43.75 -41.33
C VAL A 198 13.91 43.39 -40.69
N THR A 199 14.09 43.87 -39.47
CA THR A 199 15.13 43.40 -38.53
C THR A 199 14.49 42.53 -37.49
N ASN A 200 14.95 41.27 -37.36
CA ASN A 200 14.44 40.31 -36.41
C ASN A 200 15.52 39.88 -35.42
N LEU A 201 15.10 39.40 -34.24
CA LEU A 201 15.95 38.82 -33.22
C LEU A 201 15.22 37.71 -32.49
N MET A 202 15.99 36.81 -31.88
CA MET A 202 15.50 35.83 -30.96
C MET A 202 16.27 35.93 -29.66
N TRP A 203 15.58 36.12 -28.54
CA TRP A 203 16.13 36.26 -27.22
C TRP A 203 15.63 35.15 -26.33
N GLU A 204 16.51 34.25 -25.97
CA GLU A 204 16.27 33.19 -25.01
C GLU A 204 16.51 33.76 -23.60
N MET A 205 15.42 34.05 -22.87
CA MET A 205 15.50 34.63 -21.50
C MET A 205 15.76 33.54 -20.47
N PHE A 206 15.15 32.37 -20.63
CA PHE A 206 15.40 31.17 -19.87
C PHE A 206 15.62 29.99 -20.83
N PRO A 207 16.74 29.26 -20.72
CA PRO A 207 17.04 28.14 -21.60
C PRO A 207 16.20 26.89 -21.26
N GLU A 208 16.12 25.95 -22.20
CA GLU A 208 15.40 24.68 -22.01
C GLU A 208 15.94 23.83 -20.85
N ASP A 209 17.23 23.98 -20.53
CA ASP A 209 17.90 23.30 -19.41
C ASP A 209 17.92 24.13 -18.13
N ASN A 210 17.06 25.16 -18.03
CA ASN A 210 16.96 26.01 -16.83
C ASN A 210 16.81 25.19 -15.55
N GLN A 211 17.72 25.40 -14.59
CA GLN A 211 17.74 24.68 -13.32
C GLN A 211 17.09 25.48 -12.18
N VAL A 212 16.90 26.80 -12.36
CA VAL A 212 16.35 27.68 -11.32
C VAL A 212 14.91 28.04 -11.64
N PRO A 213 13.93 27.47 -10.95
CA PRO A 213 12.52 27.76 -11.19
C PRO A 213 12.18 29.18 -10.77
N ALA A 214 11.17 29.80 -11.42
CA ALA A 214 10.70 31.14 -11.11
C ALA A 214 9.17 31.17 -10.84
N GLY A 215 8.77 31.73 -9.71
CA GLY A 215 7.36 31.89 -9.37
C GLY A 215 6.63 32.83 -10.32
N LYS A 216 7.29 33.90 -10.74
CA LYS A 216 6.76 34.86 -11.69
C LYS A 216 7.88 35.49 -12.53
N VAL A 217 7.71 35.51 -13.85
CA VAL A 217 8.58 36.25 -14.77
C VAL A 217 7.72 37.32 -15.46
N THR A 218 8.17 38.57 -15.41
CA THR A 218 7.53 39.67 -16.11
C THR A 218 8.55 40.38 -17.00
N GLY A 219 8.08 41.11 -17.98
CA GLY A 219 8.97 41.94 -18.75
C GLY A 219 8.26 43.01 -19.54
N THR A 220 9.00 44.11 -19.74
CA THR A 220 8.66 45.22 -20.58
C THR A 220 9.73 45.34 -21.66
N VAL A 221 9.36 45.16 -22.92
CA VAL A 221 10.28 45.24 -24.06
C VAL A 221 9.86 46.39 -24.98
N ARG A 222 10.73 47.38 -25.09
CA ARG A 222 10.50 48.57 -25.94
C ARG A 222 11.25 48.42 -27.25
N PHE A 223 10.63 48.84 -28.32
CA PHE A 223 11.19 48.84 -29.68
C PHE A 223 11.99 50.12 -29.94
N PRO A 224 12.81 50.17 -30.99
CA PRO A 224 13.56 51.39 -31.36
C PRO A 224 12.62 52.59 -31.54
N LYS A 225 13.16 53.79 -31.28
CA LYS A 225 12.39 55.03 -31.30
C LYS A 225 11.72 55.23 -32.66
N GLY A 226 10.42 55.47 -32.65
CA GLY A 226 9.59 55.71 -33.85
C GLY A 226 8.93 54.45 -34.43
N ILE A 227 9.19 53.31 -33.89
CA ILE A 227 8.54 52.04 -34.22
C ILE A 227 7.31 51.85 -33.31
N GLY A 228 6.13 51.75 -33.92
CA GLY A 228 4.88 51.50 -33.19
C GLY A 228 4.39 50.05 -33.29
N SER A 229 3.17 49.82 -32.80
CA SER A 229 2.56 48.49 -32.82
C SER A 229 2.33 47.95 -34.21
N ASP A 230 2.14 48.82 -35.20
CA ASP A 230 1.88 48.42 -36.60
C ASP A 230 3.16 48.03 -37.36
N ASP A 231 4.31 48.53 -36.88
CA ASP A 231 5.63 48.35 -37.51
C ASP A 231 6.55 47.40 -36.70
N SER A 232 5.96 46.67 -35.75
CA SER A 232 6.72 45.71 -34.92
C SER A 232 5.89 44.50 -34.59
N TRP A 233 6.55 43.35 -34.40
CA TRP A 233 5.96 42.04 -34.11
C TRP A 233 6.72 41.38 -32.99
N ALA A 234 6.00 40.63 -32.15
CA ALA A 234 6.62 39.85 -31.06
C ALA A 234 5.81 38.60 -30.73
N TRP A 235 6.51 37.52 -30.48
CA TRP A 235 5.96 36.22 -30.07
C TRP A 235 6.73 35.70 -28.86
N LEU A 236 6.01 35.31 -27.82
CA LEU A 236 6.58 34.71 -26.62
C LEU A 236 6.34 33.20 -26.65
N HIS A 237 7.40 32.44 -26.55
CA HIS A 237 7.35 30.98 -26.53
C HIS A 237 7.70 30.47 -25.13
N THR A 238 6.82 29.68 -24.53
CA THR A 238 7.02 29.01 -23.26
C THR A 238 6.03 27.89 -23.07
N GLU A 239 6.40 26.88 -22.29
CA GLU A 239 5.47 25.83 -21.85
C GLU A 239 4.66 26.24 -20.61
N ALA A 240 5.09 27.27 -19.90
CA ALA A 240 4.43 27.77 -18.71
C ALA A 240 3.20 28.65 -19.07
N THR A 241 2.37 28.93 -18.08
CA THR A 241 1.20 29.81 -18.27
C THR A 241 1.67 31.24 -18.53
N SER A 242 1.33 31.81 -19.67
CA SER A 242 1.77 33.13 -20.08
C SER A 242 0.64 34.04 -20.56
N GLN A 243 0.88 35.34 -20.45
CA GLN A 243 0.02 36.40 -20.97
C GLN A 243 0.89 37.49 -21.59
N THR A 244 0.48 38.02 -22.72
CA THR A 244 1.14 39.14 -23.40
C THR A 244 0.15 40.26 -23.71
N SER A 245 0.62 41.52 -23.68
CA SER A 245 -0.12 42.69 -24.15
C SER A 245 0.84 43.67 -24.83
N ARG A 246 0.31 44.49 -25.72
CA ARG A 246 1.11 45.52 -26.41
C ARG A 246 0.44 46.89 -26.33
N ASP A 247 1.28 47.88 -26.09
CA ASP A 247 0.85 49.29 -26.13
C ASP A 247 0.87 49.85 -27.56
N THR A 248 0.25 51.01 -27.77
CA THR A 248 0.18 51.65 -29.08
C THR A 248 1.55 52.09 -29.61
N ASP A 249 2.52 52.33 -28.73
CA ASP A 249 3.91 52.64 -29.06
C ASP A 249 4.76 51.37 -29.37
N GLY A 250 4.10 50.23 -29.48
CA GLY A 250 4.74 48.95 -29.76
C GLY A 250 5.36 48.26 -28.53
N THR A 251 5.37 48.85 -27.35
CA THR A 251 5.92 48.23 -26.11
C THR A 251 5.20 46.92 -25.83
N LEU A 252 5.97 45.85 -25.65
CA LEU A 252 5.47 44.52 -25.27
C LEU A 252 5.56 44.38 -23.74
N HIS A 253 4.45 43.96 -23.16
CA HIS A 253 4.40 43.48 -21.78
C HIS A 253 4.07 41.96 -21.76
N PHE A 254 4.81 41.23 -20.94
CA PHE A 254 4.51 39.81 -20.74
C PHE A 254 4.56 39.40 -19.27
N THR A 255 3.84 38.34 -18.96
CA THR A 255 3.89 37.67 -17.66
C THR A 255 3.90 36.16 -17.91
N VAL A 256 4.83 35.44 -17.25
CA VAL A 256 4.88 33.98 -17.19
C VAL A 256 4.79 33.58 -15.73
N SER A 257 3.93 32.62 -15.39
CA SER A 257 3.68 32.17 -14.02
C SER A 257 4.15 30.74 -13.86
N ASP A 258 4.72 30.44 -12.68
CA ASP A 258 5.13 29.10 -12.26
C ASP A 258 6.06 28.39 -13.25
N LEU A 259 7.10 29.10 -13.71
CA LEU A 259 8.15 28.54 -14.56
C LEU A 259 8.95 27.50 -13.76
N ARG A 260 8.93 26.27 -14.21
CA ARG A 260 9.60 25.14 -13.56
C ARG A 260 11.01 24.91 -14.14
N THR A 261 11.78 24.07 -13.49
CA THR A 261 13.03 23.54 -14.07
C THR A 261 12.78 22.87 -15.40
N ASN A 262 13.74 22.97 -16.32
CA ASN A 262 13.64 22.47 -17.69
C ASN A 262 12.48 23.06 -18.51
N GLN A 263 12.07 24.28 -18.21
CA GLN A 263 11.14 25.06 -19.01
C GLN A 263 11.83 26.35 -19.48
N TYR A 264 11.57 26.73 -20.70
CA TYR A 264 12.18 27.89 -21.37
C TYR A 264 11.23 29.07 -21.48
N VAL A 265 11.81 30.25 -21.72
CA VAL A 265 11.10 31.47 -22.11
C VAL A 265 11.90 32.16 -23.20
N ASP A 266 11.36 32.16 -24.43
CA ASP A 266 11.97 32.78 -25.61
C ASP A 266 11.09 33.89 -26.14
N LEU A 267 11.73 34.98 -26.53
CA LEU A 267 11.10 36.10 -27.26
C LEU A 267 11.63 36.15 -28.68
N VAL A 268 10.74 35.98 -29.66
CA VAL A 268 11.02 36.34 -31.05
C VAL A 268 10.43 37.74 -31.29
N ALA A 269 11.25 38.66 -31.73
CA ALA A 269 10.81 40.03 -32.05
C ALA A 269 11.30 40.48 -33.42
N ALA A 270 10.52 41.30 -34.07
CA ALA A 270 10.91 41.93 -35.34
C ALA A 270 10.35 43.34 -35.42
N PHE A 271 11.05 44.22 -36.13
CA PHE A 271 10.63 45.59 -36.37
C PHE A 271 11.02 46.06 -37.78
N ASP A 272 10.26 47.03 -38.30
CA ASP A 272 10.48 47.61 -39.63
C ASP A 272 11.90 48.25 -39.70
N ASN A 273 12.56 48.09 -40.84
CA ASN A 273 13.88 48.65 -41.10
C ASN A 273 13.99 50.15 -41.02
N ALA A 274 12.88 50.91 -40.98
CA ALA A 274 12.87 52.33 -40.68
C ALA A 274 13.42 52.62 -39.28
N GLY A 275 13.32 51.63 -38.35
CA GLY A 275 13.92 51.70 -37.01
C GLY A 275 15.33 51.16 -36.92
N ALA A 276 15.87 50.56 -37.98
CA ALA A 276 17.19 49.90 -37.99
C ALA A 276 18.29 50.87 -38.49
N SER A 277 19.44 50.84 -37.79
CA SER A 277 20.60 51.63 -38.20
C SER A 277 21.87 51.01 -37.59
N GLY A 278 22.79 50.59 -38.43
CA GLY A 278 24.07 50.04 -38.01
C GLY A 278 24.03 48.57 -37.54
N VAL A 279 23.05 47.82 -37.99
CA VAL A 279 23.00 46.38 -37.76
C VAL A 279 24.12 45.71 -38.52
N GLU A 280 24.97 44.95 -37.83
CA GLU A 280 26.19 44.33 -38.39
C GLU A 280 25.87 43.05 -39.17
N ARG A 281 24.86 42.27 -38.72
CA ARG A 281 24.41 41.02 -39.39
C ARG A 281 23.33 41.35 -40.40
N VAL A 282 23.68 41.30 -41.70
CA VAL A 282 22.75 41.60 -42.79
C VAL A 282 22.52 40.35 -43.68
N ARG A 283 21.28 40.06 -44.00
CA ARG A 283 20.88 39.00 -44.94
C ARG A 283 20.03 39.56 -46.03
N SER A 284 20.24 39.12 -47.28
CA SER A 284 19.43 39.51 -48.44
C SER A 284 18.11 38.77 -48.49
N GLY A 285 17.04 39.41 -48.96
CA GLY A 285 15.71 38.88 -49.13
C GLY A 285 14.73 39.37 -48.06
N ASP A 286 13.44 39.34 -48.42
CA ASP A 286 12.36 39.66 -47.50
C ASP A 286 12.12 38.48 -46.57
N TYR A 287 11.85 38.71 -45.30
CA TYR A 287 11.75 37.68 -44.27
C TYR A 287 10.49 37.77 -43.41
N LEU A 288 9.80 38.90 -43.37
CA LEU A 288 8.67 39.12 -42.49
C LEU A 288 7.54 38.12 -42.69
N ASP A 289 7.18 37.82 -43.95
CA ASP A 289 6.08 36.90 -44.28
C ASP A 289 6.47 35.44 -43.90
N GLU A 290 7.73 35.06 -44.11
CA GLU A 290 8.26 33.76 -43.69
C GLU A 290 8.24 33.65 -42.16
N LEU A 291 8.69 34.67 -41.43
CA LEU A 291 8.68 34.75 -39.99
C LEU A 291 7.24 34.63 -39.46
N LYS A 292 6.30 35.41 -39.94
CA LYS A 292 4.88 35.36 -39.54
C LYS A 292 4.26 33.99 -39.80
N SER A 293 4.56 33.39 -40.97
CA SER A 293 4.04 32.05 -41.27
C SER A 293 4.63 30.97 -40.37
N THR A 294 5.92 31.07 -40.06
CA THR A 294 6.62 30.15 -39.16
C THR A 294 6.05 30.24 -37.74
N GLU A 295 5.88 31.43 -37.23
CA GLU A 295 5.33 31.63 -35.88
C GLU A 295 3.85 31.25 -35.81
N ALA A 296 3.04 31.52 -36.82
CA ALA A 296 1.67 31.03 -36.87
C ALA A 296 1.58 29.50 -36.90
N ASN A 297 2.47 28.85 -37.63
CA ASN A 297 2.55 27.38 -37.67
C ASN A 297 2.96 26.80 -36.31
N LYS A 298 3.96 27.37 -35.60
CA LYS A 298 4.37 26.96 -34.26
C LYS A 298 3.22 27.11 -33.28
N GLU A 299 2.50 28.25 -33.32
CA GLU A 299 1.32 28.46 -32.46
C GLU A 299 0.22 27.43 -32.74
N GLN A 300 -0.05 27.13 -34.02
CA GLN A 300 -1.04 26.13 -34.38
C GLN A 300 -0.63 24.74 -33.89
N GLN A 301 0.63 24.33 -34.08
CA GLN A 301 1.15 23.05 -33.59
C GLN A 301 1.05 22.95 -32.08
N TRP A 302 1.38 24.02 -31.34
CA TRP A 302 1.25 24.05 -29.89
C TRP A 302 -0.21 23.89 -29.46
N ARG A 303 -1.15 24.63 -30.06
CA ARG A 303 -2.61 24.54 -29.80
C ARG A 303 -3.14 23.13 -30.09
N ASP A 304 -2.73 22.54 -31.19
CA ASP A 304 -3.16 21.18 -31.57
C ASP A 304 -2.57 20.15 -30.63
N GLY A 305 -1.32 20.31 -30.21
CA GLY A 305 -0.68 19.49 -29.19
C GLY A 305 -1.41 19.54 -27.85
N GLN A 306 -1.79 20.72 -27.37
CA GLN A 306 -2.56 20.89 -26.14
C GLN A 306 -3.95 20.25 -26.23
N ARG A 307 -4.66 20.45 -27.36
CA ARG A 307 -5.96 19.80 -27.63
C ARG A 307 -5.83 18.27 -27.63
N HIS A 308 -4.78 17.76 -28.26
CA HIS A 308 -4.55 16.31 -28.35
C HIS A 308 -4.23 15.70 -26.96
N LYS A 309 -3.38 16.36 -26.17
CA LYS A 309 -3.13 15.98 -24.75
C LYS A 309 -4.42 15.97 -23.94
N ALA A 310 -5.25 17.01 -24.04
CA ALA A 310 -6.53 17.08 -23.34
C ALA A 310 -7.50 15.98 -23.79
N GLN A 311 -7.59 15.69 -25.09
CA GLN A 311 -8.43 14.62 -25.63
C GLN A 311 -7.99 13.24 -25.15
N LEU A 312 -6.67 12.96 -25.16
CA LEU A 312 -6.12 11.70 -24.64
C LEU A 312 -6.39 11.53 -23.15
N THR A 313 -6.27 12.59 -22.36
CA THR A 313 -6.57 12.58 -20.93
C THR A 313 -8.04 12.25 -20.68
N VAL A 314 -8.96 12.92 -21.38
CA VAL A 314 -10.41 12.66 -21.26
C VAL A 314 -10.76 11.25 -21.75
N ALA A 315 -10.17 10.79 -22.86
CA ALA A 315 -10.36 9.43 -23.35
C ALA A 315 -9.86 8.39 -22.33
N GLY A 316 -8.69 8.63 -21.72
CA GLY A 316 -8.16 7.79 -20.64
C GLY A 316 -9.11 7.73 -19.43
N TRP A 317 -9.68 8.85 -19.01
CA TRP A 317 -10.68 8.87 -17.93
C TRP A 317 -11.91 8.06 -18.28
N LEU A 318 -12.44 8.21 -19.49
CA LEU A 318 -13.61 7.47 -19.95
C LEU A 318 -13.34 5.96 -19.97
N VAL A 319 -12.19 5.54 -20.47
CA VAL A 319 -11.76 4.13 -20.47
C VAL A 319 -11.68 3.59 -19.02
N CYS A 320 -11.01 4.30 -18.12
CA CYS A 320 -10.89 3.89 -16.72
C CYS A 320 -12.27 3.82 -16.03
N LEU A 321 -13.16 4.80 -16.27
CA LEU A 321 -14.50 4.81 -15.68
C LEU A 321 -15.39 3.70 -16.23
N ILE A 322 -15.40 3.49 -17.55
CA ILE A 322 -16.26 2.47 -18.17
C ILE A 322 -15.77 1.07 -17.84
N LEU A 323 -14.49 0.77 -18.07
CA LEU A 323 -13.95 -0.57 -17.82
C LEU A 323 -13.83 -0.86 -16.31
N GLY A 324 -13.31 0.09 -15.53
CA GLY A 324 -13.23 -0.05 -14.09
C GLY A 324 -14.60 -0.12 -13.43
N GLY A 325 -15.56 0.70 -13.85
CA GLY A 325 -16.95 0.65 -13.41
C GLY A 325 -17.63 -0.68 -13.74
N LEU A 326 -17.43 -1.20 -14.97
CA LEU A 326 -17.92 -2.52 -15.37
C LEU A 326 -17.33 -3.62 -14.46
N CYS A 327 -16.01 -3.56 -14.21
CA CYS A 327 -15.35 -4.50 -13.30
C CYS A 327 -15.91 -4.41 -11.87
N CYS A 328 -16.20 -3.22 -11.35
CA CYS A 328 -16.87 -3.04 -10.05
C CYS A 328 -18.25 -3.69 -10.02
N VAL A 329 -19.07 -3.48 -11.04
CA VAL A 329 -20.41 -4.11 -11.14
C VAL A 329 -20.30 -5.63 -11.19
N LEU A 330 -19.37 -6.18 -11.98
CA LEU A 330 -19.13 -7.62 -12.07
C LEU A 330 -18.62 -8.17 -10.73
N ALA A 331 -17.70 -7.47 -10.05
CA ALA A 331 -17.19 -7.85 -8.72
C ALA A 331 -18.32 -7.90 -7.69
N ILE A 332 -19.13 -6.86 -7.58
CA ILE A 332 -20.28 -6.80 -6.66
C ILE A 332 -21.28 -7.90 -6.94
N ARG A 333 -21.65 -8.10 -8.22
CA ARG A 333 -22.55 -9.21 -8.61
C ARG A 333 -21.94 -10.57 -8.26
N GLY A 334 -20.65 -10.76 -8.50
CA GLY A 334 -19.92 -11.97 -8.14
C GLY A 334 -19.94 -12.22 -6.62
N VAL A 335 -19.71 -11.18 -5.81
CA VAL A 335 -19.80 -11.25 -4.33
C VAL A 335 -21.21 -11.59 -3.87
N VAL A 336 -22.24 -10.96 -4.43
CA VAL A 336 -23.63 -11.25 -4.08
C VAL A 336 -23.99 -12.70 -4.44
N SER A 337 -23.60 -13.15 -5.64
CA SER A 337 -23.83 -14.56 -6.08
C SER A 337 -23.09 -15.54 -5.17
N SER A 338 -21.81 -15.29 -4.85
CA SER A 338 -21.01 -16.18 -4.01
C SER A 338 -21.60 -16.31 -2.59
N ASN A 339 -22.06 -15.22 -2.01
CA ASN A 339 -22.73 -15.25 -0.70
C ASN A 339 -24.06 -15.99 -0.75
N ARG A 340 -24.83 -15.83 -1.83
CA ARG A 340 -26.09 -16.57 -2.01
C ARG A 340 -25.82 -18.07 -2.10
N GLU A 341 -24.84 -18.47 -2.90
CA GLU A 341 -24.51 -19.89 -3.08
C GLU A 341 -23.90 -20.55 -1.83
N ALA A 342 -23.23 -19.80 -0.97
CA ALA A 342 -22.72 -20.30 0.31
C ALA A 342 -23.80 -20.47 1.38
N THR A 343 -25.01 -19.98 1.17
CA THR A 343 -26.11 -20.05 2.14
C THR A 343 -26.97 -21.30 1.90
N TYR A 344 -27.43 -21.93 2.98
CA TYR A 344 -28.38 -23.01 2.91
C TYR A 344 -29.78 -22.50 2.54
N HIS A 345 -30.41 -23.13 1.54
CA HIS A 345 -31.75 -22.79 1.02
C HIS A 345 -32.75 -23.95 1.08
N GLY A 346 -32.37 -25.05 1.70
CA GLY A 346 -33.27 -26.25 1.81
C GLY A 346 -34.33 -26.08 2.87
N GLY A 347 -35.24 -27.08 2.93
CA GLY A 347 -36.40 -27.10 3.84
C GLY A 347 -36.20 -27.90 5.13
N ILE A 348 -35.00 -28.45 5.42
CA ILE A 348 -34.78 -29.26 6.63
C ILE A 348 -34.66 -28.28 7.82
N GLU A 349 -35.66 -28.33 8.71
CA GLU A 349 -35.68 -27.53 9.93
C GLU A 349 -34.94 -28.24 11.06
N TYR A 350 -35.28 -29.51 11.33
CA TYR A 350 -34.65 -30.37 12.32
C TYR A 350 -34.23 -31.71 11.72
N TRP A 351 -33.11 -32.24 12.20
CA TRP A 351 -32.57 -33.54 11.83
C TRP A 351 -32.09 -34.28 13.07
N ARG A 352 -32.46 -35.59 13.22
CA ARG A 352 -32.17 -36.34 14.47
C ARG A 352 -31.11 -37.44 14.29
N GLU A 353 -30.80 -37.79 13.06
CA GLU A 353 -29.80 -38.82 12.77
C GLU A 353 -28.42 -38.21 12.60
N SER A 354 -27.37 -39.07 12.66
CA SER A 354 -26.03 -38.63 12.29
C SER A 354 -26.00 -38.19 10.83
N PRO A 355 -25.45 -37.03 10.51
CA PRO A 355 -25.29 -36.59 9.12
C PRO A 355 -24.46 -37.59 8.31
N GLN A 356 -24.70 -37.66 7.01
CA GLN A 356 -24.01 -38.57 6.08
C GLN A 356 -22.60 -38.06 5.72
N VAL A 357 -21.96 -37.33 6.60
CA VAL A 357 -20.61 -36.79 6.46
C VAL A 357 -19.80 -37.07 7.72
N SER A 358 -18.49 -37.21 7.58
CA SER A 358 -17.61 -37.37 8.75
C SER A 358 -17.63 -36.13 9.66
N PRO A 359 -17.25 -36.25 10.94
CA PRO A 359 -17.19 -35.13 11.86
C PRO A 359 -16.26 -34.01 11.36
N ALA A 360 -15.11 -34.35 10.76
CA ALA A 360 -14.20 -33.37 10.17
C ALA A 360 -14.83 -32.64 8.99
N SER A 361 -15.52 -33.38 8.11
CA SER A 361 -16.24 -32.79 6.97
C SER A 361 -17.43 -31.92 7.42
N ALA A 362 -18.11 -32.33 8.49
CA ALA A 362 -19.20 -31.57 9.08
C ALA A 362 -18.71 -30.22 9.65
N ALA A 363 -17.55 -30.21 10.31
CA ALA A 363 -16.92 -28.98 10.79
C ALA A 363 -16.59 -28.02 9.65
N HIS A 364 -16.04 -28.54 8.53
CA HIS A 364 -15.76 -27.75 7.32
C HIS A 364 -17.04 -27.18 6.70
N LEU A 365 -18.06 -28.00 6.57
CA LEU A 365 -19.32 -27.60 5.93
C LEU A 365 -20.05 -26.50 6.73
N ILE A 366 -20.07 -26.60 8.05
CA ILE A 366 -20.61 -25.55 8.92
C ILE A 366 -19.81 -24.25 8.77
N ASP A 367 -18.49 -24.34 8.62
CA ASP A 367 -17.65 -23.15 8.42
C ASP A 367 -17.97 -22.45 7.10
N VAL A 368 -18.22 -23.22 6.02
CA VAL A 368 -18.68 -22.67 4.74
C VAL A 368 -20.00 -21.94 4.90
N VAL A 369 -20.94 -22.44 5.70
CA VAL A 369 -22.27 -21.81 5.88
C VAL A 369 -22.24 -20.66 6.89
N ASP A 370 -21.66 -20.87 8.07
CA ASP A 370 -21.66 -19.92 9.19
C ASP A 370 -20.51 -18.92 9.15
N ASP A 371 -19.47 -19.13 8.29
CA ASP A 371 -18.29 -18.28 8.15
C ASP A 371 -17.50 -18.07 9.45
N SER A 372 -17.35 -19.10 10.25
CA SER A 372 -16.59 -19.07 11.49
C SER A 372 -15.10 -19.25 11.22
N LYS A 373 -14.42 -18.15 10.82
CA LYS A 373 -12.99 -18.16 10.48
C LYS A 373 -12.09 -18.46 11.69
N GLY A 374 -11.17 -19.38 11.52
CA GLY A 374 -10.03 -19.61 12.42
C GLY A 374 -10.14 -20.80 13.35
N GLU A 375 -11.29 -21.41 13.55
CA GLU A 375 -11.48 -22.55 14.48
C GLU A 375 -11.74 -23.89 13.78
N GLN A 376 -11.83 -23.91 12.45
CA GLN A 376 -12.20 -25.10 11.67
C GLN A 376 -11.26 -26.29 11.95
N SER A 377 -9.96 -26.09 11.91
CA SER A 377 -8.97 -27.16 12.09
C SER A 377 -9.03 -27.75 13.50
N SER A 378 -9.20 -26.91 14.50
CA SER A 378 -9.33 -27.31 15.90
C SER A 378 -10.63 -28.09 16.15
N ARG A 379 -11.76 -27.60 15.62
CA ARG A 379 -13.05 -28.28 15.71
C ARG A 379 -13.04 -29.63 14.98
N ALA A 380 -12.44 -29.70 13.78
CA ALA A 380 -12.28 -30.92 13.03
C ALA A 380 -11.44 -31.96 13.79
N MET A 381 -10.31 -31.54 14.38
CA MET A 381 -9.44 -32.41 15.17
C MET A 381 -10.18 -32.91 16.41
N THR A 382 -10.79 -32.02 17.19
CA THR A 382 -11.54 -32.36 18.40
C THR A 382 -12.67 -33.36 18.11
N ALA A 383 -13.48 -33.06 17.09
CA ALA A 383 -14.60 -33.95 16.70
C ALA A 383 -14.09 -35.32 16.21
N THR A 384 -12.98 -35.35 15.48
CA THR A 384 -12.34 -36.59 15.02
C THR A 384 -11.81 -37.42 16.19
N VAL A 385 -11.18 -36.79 17.19
CA VAL A 385 -10.74 -37.49 18.40
C VAL A 385 -11.93 -38.06 19.19
N LEU A 386 -13.01 -37.30 19.34
CA LEU A 386 -14.22 -37.79 20.00
C LEU A 386 -14.87 -38.95 19.20
N ALA A 387 -14.86 -38.89 17.88
CA ALA A 387 -15.31 -40.02 17.04
C ALA A 387 -14.47 -41.27 17.25
N LEU A 388 -13.14 -41.11 17.37
CA LEU A 388 -12.22 -42.21 17.70
C LEU A 388 -12.52 -42.82 19.11
N VAL A 389 -12.97 -41.99 20.06
CA VAL A 389 -13.41 -42.47 21.38
C VAL A 389 -14.72 -43.28 21.25
N VAL A 390 -15.70 -42.78 20.50
CA VAL A 390 -16.97 -43.51 20.26
C VAL A 390 -16.71 -44.85 19.58
N LYS A 391 -15.74 -44.88 18.64
CA LYS A 391 -15.33 -46.10 17.93
C LYS A 391 -14.39 -46.99 18.75
N LYS A 392 -14.13 -46.68 20.00
CA LYS A 392 -13.24 -47.44 20.92
C LYS A 392 -11.78 -47.57 20.42
N ALA A 393 -11.31 -46.62 19.61
CA ALA A 393 -9.91 -46.50 19.24
C ALA A 393 -9.11 -45.77 20.30
N LEU A 394 -9.73 -44.83 20.97
CA LEU A 394 -9.15 -43.97 22.05
C LEU A 394 -10.04 -44.02 23.28
N ALA A 395 -9.46 -43.67 24.44
CA ALA A 395 -10.22 -43.29 25.62
C ALA A 395 -9.64 -41.97 26.17
N VAL A 396 -10.48 -41.17 26.84
CA VAL A 396 -10.11 -39.90 27.45
C VAL A 396 -10.43 -39.96 28.95
N TYR A 397 -9.47 -39.54 29.74
CA TYR A 397 -9.59 -39.47 31.21
C TYR A 397 -9.21 -38.03 31.66
N PRO A 398 -9.86 -37.49 32.72
CA PRO A 398 -9.55 -36.15 33.23
C PRO A 398 -8.22 -36.18 34.04
N GLY A 399 -7.46 -35.07 33.94
CA GLY A 399 -6.22 -34.87 34.70
C GLY A 399 -4.95 -35.37 34.00
N PRO A 400 -3.79 -35.19 34.67
CA PRO A 400 -2.48 -35.56 34.10
C PRO A 400 -2.28 -37.09 34.10
N ALA A 401 -1.54 -37.58 33.08
CA ALA A 401 -1.28 -39.01 32.90
C ALA A 401 -0.58 -39.66 34.11
N ASP A 402 0.25 -38.91 34.84
CA ASP A 402 0.93 -39.37 36.05
C ASP A 402 -0.03 -39.78 37.17
N MET A 403 -1.26 -39.26 37.18
CA MET A 403 -2.30 -39.61 38.14
C MET A 403 -2.76 -41.07 38.01
N TYR A 404 -2.55 -41.68 36.85
CA TYR A 404 -2.95 -43.03 36.51
C TYR A 404 -1.80 -44.01 36.43
N ARG A 405 -0.63 -43.64 36.97
CA ARG A 405 0.57 -44.47 36.90
C ARG A 405 0.34 -45.83 37.61
N GLY A 406 0.60 -46.93 36.90
CA GLY A 406 0.39 -48.28 37.38
C GLY A 406 -1.03 -48.83 37.22
N ILE A 407 -1.94 -48.09 36.59
CA ILE A 407 -3.31 -48.53 36.28
C ILE A 407 -3.40 -48.83 34.79
N ASP A 408 -3.93 -49.99 34.43
CA ASP A 408 -4.23 -50.32 33.03
C ASP A 408 -5.56 -49.68 32.60
N LEU A 409 -5.47 -48.45 32.10
CA LEU A 409 -6.62 -47.67 31.67
C LEU A 409 -7.36 -48.30 30.47
N SER A 410 -6.74 -49.23 29.76
CA SER A 410 -7.38 -49.91 28.62
C SER A 410 -8.43 -50.94 29.05
N ARG A 411 -8.38 -51.36 30.32
CA ARG A 411 -9.28 -52.39 30.91
C ARG A 411 -10.09 -51.84 32.07
N THR A 412 -9.93 -50.59 32.44
CA THR A 412 -10.56 -50.04 33.63
C THR A 412 -11.90 -49.37 33.28
N ASN A 413 -12.89 -49.51 34.16
CA ASN A 413 -14.16 -48.83 34.07
C ASN A 413 -14.02 -47.34 34.45
N ALA A 414 -14.63 -46.44 33.71
CA ALA A 414 -14.60 -45.00 34.01
C ALA A 414 -15.20 -44.66 35.40
N ALA A 415 -16.23 -45.40 35.85
CA ALA A 415 -16.83 -45.21 37.18
C ALA A 415 -15.87 -45.57 38.30
N ASP A 416 -15.00 -46.56 38.12
CA ASP A 416 -13.96 -46.93 39.14
C ASP A 416 -12.91 -45.80 39.22
N MET A 417 -12.52 -45.23 38.10
CA MET A 417 -11.61 -44.09 38.05
C MET A 417 -12.20 -42.85 38.70
N ALA A 418 -13.48 -42.57 38.43
CA ALA A 418 -14.17 -41.44 39.05
C ALA A 418 -14.24 -41.59 40.59
N ARG A 419 -14.47 -42.79 41.10
CA ARG A 419 -14.45 -43.05 42.54
C ARG A 419 -13.05 -42.85 43.12
N MET A 420 -11.99 -43.29 42.44
CA MET A 420 -10.62 -43.07 42.83
C MET A 420 -10.28 -41.57 42.84
N ILE A 421 -10.68 -40.80 41.86
CA ILE A 421 -10.48 -39.35 41.80
C ILE A 421 -11.24 -38.66 42.94
N SER A 422 -12.51 -39.04 43.15
CA SER A 422 -13.38 -38.44 44.16
C SER A 422 -12.92 -38.77 45.62
N SER A 423 -12.12 -39.81 45.84
CA SER A 423 -11.61 -40.19 47.15
C SER A 423 -10.50 -39.27 47.68
N ASP A 424 -9.89 -38.43 46.85
CA ASP A 424 -8.77 -37.56 47.20
C ASP A 424 -8.97 -36.15 46.59
N PRO A 425 -9.15 -35.11 47.44
CA PRO A 425 -9.33 -33.73 46.97
C PRO A 425 -8.19 -33.21 46.08
N SER A 426 -6.95 -33.69 46.28
CA SER A 426 -5.82 -33.29 45.45
C SER A 426 -5.93 -33.86 44.04
N ARG A 427 -6.41 -35.08 43.89
CA ARG A 427 -6.70 -35.71 42.60
C ARG A 427 -7.88 -35.05 41.88
N ALA A 428 -8.93 -34.72 42.66
CA ALA A 428 -10.09 -33.99 42.09
C ALA A 428 -9.69 -32.63 41.55
N SER A 429 -8.81 -31.91 42.22
CA SER A 429 -8.23 -30.65 41.73
C SER A 429 -7.36 -30.85 40.46
N ALA A 430 -6.50 -31.88 40.49
CA ALA A 430 -5.63 -32.22 39.35
C ALA A 430 -6.44 -32.69 38.12
N ALA A 431 -7.57 -33.35 38.35
CA ALA A 431 -8.46 -33.81 37.27
C ALA A 431 -8.99 -32.70 36.34
N SER A 432 -9.05 -31.45 36.84
CA SER A 432 -9.49 -30.29 36.02
C SER A 432 -8.36 -29.57 35.28
N SER A 433 -7.09 -29.98 35.48
CA SER A 433 -5.93 -29.24 34.95
C SER A 433 -5.57 -29.58 33.50
N THR A 434 -5.84 -30.78 33.05
CA THR A 434 -5.56 -31.28 31.69
C THR A 434 -6.38 -32.55 31.42
N SER A 435 -6.27 -33.11 30.23
CA SER A 435 -6.88 -34.40 29.86
C SER A 435 -5.81 -35.40 29.41
N THR A 436 -6.00 -36.67 29.78
CA THR A 436 -5.16 -37.79 29.39
C THR A 436 -5.81 -38.59 28.27
N LEU A 437 -5.08 -38.80 27.18
CA LEU A 437 -5.44 -39.64 26.05
C LEU A 437 -4.84 -41.03 26.23
N VAL A 438 -5.63 -42.06 25.91
CA VAL A 438 -5.20 -43.46 25.95
C VAL A 438 -5.47 -44.08 24.57
N ILE A 439 -4.41 -44.58 23.93
CA ILE A 439 -4.56 -45.37 22.70
C ILE A 439 -4.92 -46.80 23.09
N LEU A 440 -6.12 -47.24 22.69
CA LEU A 440 -6.61 -48.58 23.06
C LEU A 440 -5.92 -49.69 22.23
N PRO A 441 -5.74 -50.91 22.78
CA PRO A 441 -5.08 -52.00 22.07
C PRO A 441 -5.70 -52.35 20.71
N GLN A 442 -7.01 -52.20 20.59
CA GLN A 442 -7.72 -52.43 19.32
C GLN A 442 -7.26 -51.53 18.20
N ALA A 443 -6.93 -50.28 18.52
CA ALA A 443 -6.43 -49.32 17.53
C ALA A 443 -5.01 -49.67 17.02
N LEU A 444 -4.25 -50.45 17.79
CA LEU A 444 -2.89 -50.86 17.44
C LEU A 444 -2.89 -52.24 16.71
N SER A 445 -3.78 -53.19 17.08
CA SER A 445 -3.72 -54.56 16.61
C SER A 445 -4.85 -54.93 15.62
N HIS A 446 -6.01 -54.29 15.68
CA HIS A 446 -7.21 -54.65 14.88
C HIS A 446 -7.90 -53.40 14.29
N ARG A 447 -7.11 -52.46 13.80
CA ARG A 447 -7.58 -51.16 13.27
C ARG A 447 -8.65 -51.27 12.19
N GLU A 448 -8.53 -52.28 11.33
CA GLU A 448 -9.46 -52.53 10.20
C GLU A 448 -10.91 -52.78 10.65
N THR A 449 -11.11 -53.28 11.89
CA THR A 449 -12.44 -53.55 12.43
C THR A 449 -13.16 -52.31 12.96
N LEU A 450 -12.47 -51.19 13.08
CA LEU A 450 -13.02 -49.97 13.66
C LEU A 450 -13.80 -49.12 12.65
N GLY A 451 -13.70 -49.41 11.35
CA GLY A 451 -14.42 -48.68 10.29
C GLY A 451 -14.12 -47.20 10.29
N LEU A 452 -12.83 -46.85 10.38
CA LEU A 452 -12.36 -45.46 10.44
C LEU A 452 -12.53 -44.77 9.09
N SER A 453 -12.91 -43.49 9.11
CA SER A 453 -12.85 -42.62 7.95
C SER A 453 -11.41 -42.24 7.66
N ARG A 454 -11.18 -41.56 6.55
CA ARG A 454 -9.82 -41.12 6.16
C ARG A 454 -9.24 -40.12 7.15
N SER A 455 -10.03 -39.17 7.60
CA SER A 455 -9.62 -38.17 8.60
C SER A 455 -9.39 -38.83 9.97
N GLU A 456 -10.22 -39.78 10.38
CA GLU A 456 -10.05 -40.52 11.63
C GLU A 456 -8.78 -41.38 11.61
N GLU A 457 -8.49 -42.06 10.51
CA GLU A 457 -7.29 -42.87 10.32
C GLU A 457 -6.01 -41.96 10.42
N ALA A 458 -6.02 -40.82 9.73
CA ALA A 458 -4.90 -39.88 9.77
C ALA A 458 -4.69 -39.27 11.17
N CYS A 459 -5.79 -38.95 11.87
CA CYS A 459 -5.74 -38.47 13.25
C CYS A 459 -5.14 -39.54 14.19
N LEU A 460 -5.63 -40.80 14.08
CA LEU A 460 -5.10 -41.90 14.89
C LEU A 460 -3.59 -42.12 14.63
N GLN A 461 -3.15 -42.05 13.37
CA GLN A 461 -1.74 -42.19 13.03
C GLN A 461 -0.90 -41.08 13.64
N LEU A 462 -1.37 -39.81 13.60
CA LEU A 462 -0.72 -38.68 14.24
C LEU A 462 -0.54 -38.94 15.75
N LEU A 463 -1.63 -39.39 16.44
CA LEU A 463 -1.59 -39.69 17.87
C LEU A 463 -0.66 -40.87 18.21
N ILE A 464 -0.61 -41.89 17.37
CA ILE A 464 0.34 -43.02 17.53
C ILE A 464 1.79 -42.53 17.41
N ARG A 465 2.10 -41.65 16.48
CA ARG A 465 3.44 -41.07 16.34
C ARG A 465 3.84 -40.20 17.55
N ILE A 466 2.88 -39.42 18.07
CA ILE A 466 3.06 -38.62 19.28
C ILE A 466 3.31 -39.57 20.48
N SER A 467 2.49 -40.61 20.63
CA SER A 467 2.63 -41.65 21.66
C SER A 467 4.04 -42.29 21.65
N ALA A 468 4.55 -42.60 20.45
CA ALA A 468 5.90 -43.15 20.30
C ALA A 468 7.00 -42.15 20.76
N ARG A 469 6.78 -40.85 20.59
CA ARG A 469 7.70 -39.83 21.09
C ARG A 469 7.61 -39.62 22.59
N VAL A 470 6.43 -39.68 23.18
CA VAL A 470 6.21 -39.67 24.63
C VAL A 470 6.74 -40.95 25.28
N GLY A 471 6.77 -42.06 24.53
CA GLY A 471 7.19 -43.37 25.03
C GLY A 471 6.09 -44.14 25.77
N SER A 472 4.82 -43.73 25.65
CA SER A 472 3.66 -44.35 26.31
C SER A 472 2.40 -44.21 25.45
N PRO A 473 1.52 -45.25 25.42
CA PRO A 473 0.20 -45.15 24.83
C PRO A 473 -0.79 -44.35 25.71
N VAL A 474 -0.38 -43.95 26.91
CA VAL A 474 -1.12 -43.11 27.87
C VAL A 474 -0.32 -41.82 28.05
N PHE A 475 -0.87 -40.69 27.68
CA PHE A 475 -0.20 -39.37 27.73
C PHE A 475 -1.22 -38.24 27.85
N ASP A 476 -0.84 -37.18 28.52
CA ASP A 476 -1.64 -35.94 28.60
C ASP A 476 -1.14 -34.86 27.65
N PHE A 477 -1.91 -33.75 27.54
CA PHE A 477 -1.56 -32.66 26.66
C PHE A 477 -0.22 -31.96 26.98
N ASN A 478 0.21 -31.94 28.26
CA ASN A 478 1.48 -31.35 28.64
C ASN A 478 2.65 -32.23 28.13
N GLN A 479 2.55 -33.53 28.32
CA GLN A 479 3.52 -34.50 27.79
C GLN A 479 3.54 -34.49 26.24
N MET A 480 2.40 -34.38 25.64
CA MET A 480 2.25 -34.25 24.18
C MET A 480 2.95 -32.98 23.67
N LYS A 481 2.72 -31.83 24.31
CA LYS A 481 3.35 -30.57 23.98
C LYS A 481 4.86 -30.62 24.13
N GLU A 482 5.36 -31.17 25.24
CA GLU A 482 6.79 -31.34 25.48
C GLU A 482 7.43 -32.24 24.41
N ALA A 483 6.84 -33.40 24.11
CA ALA A 483 7.34 -34.29 23.07
C ALA A 483 7.32 -33.70 21.66
N CYS A 484 6.43 -32.75 21.39
CA CYS A 484 6.32 -32.04 20.10
C CYS A 484 7.19 -30.80 19.98
N SER A 485 7.73 -30.26 21.08
CA SER A 485 8.51 -29.02 21.09
C SER A 485 9.81 -29.10 20.29
N SER A 486 10.39 -30.29 20.13
CA SER A 486 11.60 -30.58 19.36
C SER A 486 11.32 -31.39 18.07
N TRP A 487 10.07 -31.39 17.58
CA TRP A 487 9.69 -32.22 16.43
C TRP A 487 9.73 -31.42 15.13
N GLU A 488 10.91 -31.27 14.55
CA GLU A 488 11.13 -30.51 13.30
C GLU A 488 10.21 -30.91 12.13
N ASN A 489 9.90 -32.20 12.01
CA ASN A 489 9.02 -32.70 10.96
C ASN A 489 7.53 -32.87 11.40
N GLY A 490 7.18 -32.45 12.60
CA GLY A 490 5.83 -32.60 13.16
C GLY A 490 4.77 -31.89 12.31
N TYR A 491 5.13 -30.77 11.70
CA TYR A 491 4.22 -30.03 10.79
C TYR A 491 3.80 -30.84 9.57
N GLN A 492 4.63 -31.79 9.09
CA GLN A 492 4.28 -32.67 7.97
C GLN A 492 3.16 -33.66 8.39
N GLU A 493 3.21 -34.16 9.62
CA GLU A 493 2.20 -35.06 10.14
C GLU A 493 0.86 -34.32 10.41
N MET A 494 0.93 -33.10 10.90
CA MET A 494 -0.25 -32.25 11.02
C MET A 494 -0.85 -31.93 9.64
N ASN A 495 -0.01 -31.60 8.66
CA ASN A 495 -0.45 -31.39 7.28
C ASN A 495 -1.04 -32.68 6.68
N HIS A 496 -0.52 -33.85 7.03
CA HIS A 496 -1.09 -35.13 6.58
C HIS A 496 -2.52 -35.30 7.08
N PHE A 497 -2.79 -34.97 8.35
CA PHE A 497 -4.17 -34.97 8.89
C PHE A 497 -5.05 -33.93 8.16
N THR A 498 -4.59 -32.68 8.01
CA THR A 498 -5.36 -31.63 7.32
C THR A 498 -5.65 -32.02 5.88
N ASN A 499 -4.66 -32.52 5.15
CA ASN A 499 -4.85 -33.02 3.77
C ASN A 499 -5.84 -34.20 3.70
N ALA A 500 -5.83 -35.08 4.71
CA ALA A 500 -6.79 -36.18 4.77
C ALA A 500 -8.24 -35.68 4.93
N CYS A 501 -8.43 -34.66 5.79
CA CYS A 501 -9.72 -33.98 5.95
C CYS A 501 -10.17 -33.31 4.64
N ASP A 502 -9.26 -32.58 3.97
CA ASP A 502 -9.56 -31.88 2.72
C ASP A 502 -9.92 -32.86 1.59
N ILE A 503 -9.16 -33.96 1.43
CA ILE A 503 -9.45 -34.97 0.41
C ILE A 503 -10.78 -35.64 0.70
N GLU A 504 -11.08 -35.98 1.95
CA GLU A 504 -12.35 -36.57 2.36
C GLU A 504 -13.51 -35.62 2.07
N PHE A 505 -13.37 -34.34 2.39
CA PHE A 505 -14.36 -33.31 2.09
C PHE A 505 -14.58 -33.12 0.58
N LEU A 506 -13.50 -33.09 -0.19
CA LEU A 506 -13.55 -32.95 -1.65
C LEU A 506 -14.32 -34.14 -2.32
N GLN A 507 -14.16 -35.33 -1.76
CA GLN A 507 -14.87 -36.51 -2.27
C GLN A 507 -16.43 -36.43 -2.12
N LEU A 508 -16.90 -35.63 -1.14
CA LEU A 508 -18.33 -35.35 -0.97
C LEU A 508 -18.90 -34.49 -2.10
N ASN A 509 -18.06 -33.79 -2.85
CA ASN A 509 -18.45 -32.80 -3.85
C ASN A 509 -19.51 -31.82 -3.32
N ALA A 510 -19.38 -31.45 -2.04
CA ALA A 510 -20.32 -30.59 -1.32
C ALA A 510 -20.19 -29.12 -1.66
N VAL A 511 -19.01 -28.70 -2.09
CA VAL A 511 -18.71 -27.30 -2.41
C VAL A 511 -18.10 -27.17 -3.80
N ARG A 512 -18.23 -25.98 -4.37
CA ARG A 512 -17.55 -25.57 -5.60
C ARG A 512 -16.85 -24.23 -5.40
N ASP A 513 -15.75 -24.02 -6.09
CA ASP A 513 -15.06 -22.73 -6.09
C ASP A 513 -15.89 -21.69 -6.88
N VAL A 514 -16.25 -20.60 -6.20
CA VAL A 514 -16.97 -19.45 -6.77
C VAL A 514 -16.12 -18.19 -6.76
N SER A 515 -14.86 -18.29 -6.33
CA SER A 515 -13.95 -17.15 -6.14
C SER A 515 -13.62 -16.44 -7.45
N GLY A 516 -13.46 -17.18 -8.56
CA GLY A 516 -13.12 -16.61 -9.87
C GLY A 516 -14.13 -15.59 -10.39
N ARG A 517 -15.39 -15.65 -9.93
CA ARG A 517 -16.46 -14.75 -10.36
C ARG A 517 -16.30 -13.31 -9.84
N TRP A 518 -15.61 -13.14 -8.72
CA TRP A 518 -15.45 -11.83 -8.09
C TRP A 518 -14.00 -11.40 -7.89
N ILE A 519 -13.04 -12.32 -7.70
CA ILE A 519 -11.62 -11.96 -7.46
C ILE A 519 -11.04 -11.27 -8.69
N ALA A 520 -11.15 -11.86 -9.88
CA ALA A 520 -10.57 -11.28 -11.09
C ALA A 520 -11.15 -9.89 -11.42
N PRO A 521 -12.49 -9.68 -11.45
CA PRO A 521 -13.05 -8.34 -11.64
C PRO A 521 -12.62 -7.34 -10.56
N THR A 522 -12.47 -7.79 -9.30
CA THR A 522 -12.02 -6.93 -8.19
C THR A 522 -10.59 -6.44 -8.42
N ILE A 523 -9.67 -7.34 -8.81
CA ILE A 523 -8.27 -6.98 -9.09
C ILE A 523 -8.21 -5.98 -10.25
N PHE A 524 -8.92 -6.25 -11.35
CA PHE A 524 -8.95 -5.32 -12.50
C PHE A 524 -9.51 -3.95 -12.11
N ALA A 525 -10.59 -3.90 -11.32
CA ALA A 525 -11.12 -2.63 -10.82
C ALA A 525 -10.06 -1.84 -10.04
N MET A 526 -9.33 -2.47 -9.14
CA MET A 526 -8.26 -1.83 -8.37
C MET A 526 -7.12 -1.34 -9.27
N VAL A 527 -6.74 -2.11 -10.30
CA VAL A 527 -5.72 -1.70 -11.29
C VAL A 527 -6.14 -0.44 -12.04
N PHE A 528 -7.39 -0.36 -12.52
CA PHE A 528 -7.91 0.85 -13.15
C PHE A 528 -7.94 2.05 -12.19
N GLY A 529 -8.21 1.81 -10.90
CA GLY A 529 -8.14 2.84 -9.86
C GLY A 529 -6.71 3.39 -9.69
N VAL A 530 -5.72 2.51 -9.65
CA VAL A 530 -4.30 2.89 -9.54
C VAL A 530 -3.84 3.66 -10.78
N ILE A 531 -4.18 3.19 -11.98
CA ILE A 531 -3.84 3.88 -13.25
C ILE A 531 -4.46 5.28 -13.25
N GLY A 532 -5.76 5.39 -12.93
CA GLY A 532 -6.44 6.68 -12.88
C GLY A 532 -5.85 7.63 -11.82
N MET A 533 -5.41 7.11 -10.69
CA MET A 533 -4.71 7.89 -9.66
C MET A 533 -3.36 8.39 -10.16
N LEU A 534 -2.50 7.51 -10.71
CA LEU A 534 -1.15 7.87 -11.15
C LEU A 534 -1.14 8.90 -12.28
N VAL A 535 -2.06 8.78 -13.24
CA VAL A 535 -2.19 9.73 -14.36
C VAL A 535 -2.57 11.14 -13.88
N ASN A 536 -3.27 11.26 -12.75
CA ASN A 536 -3.81 12.54 -12.29
C ASN A 536 -3.09 13.15 -11.08
N ILE A 537 -2.16 12.44 -10.42
CA ILE A 537 -1.57 12.89 -9.17
C ILE A 537 -0.77 14.19 -9.31
N GLY A 538 -0.11 14.40 -10.44
CA GLY A 538 0.67 15.61 -10.75
C GLY A 538 -0.16 16.77 -11.31
N SER A 539 -1.40 16.54 -11.78
CA SER A 539 -2.24 17.55 -12.44
C SER A 539 -3.48 17.92 -11.63
N ASN A 540 -4.14 16.94 -11.01
CA ASN A 540 -5.38 17.16 -10.25
C ASN A 540 -5.55 16.10 -9.16
N ILE A 541 -5.11 16.42 -7.94
CA ILE A 541 -5.16 15.52 -6.80
C ILE A 541 -6.59 15.08 -6.43
N ALA A 542 -7.60 15.94 -6.65
CA ALA A 542 -8.98 15.59 -6.36
C ALA A 542 -9.48 14.48 -7.29
N VAL A 543 -9.14 14.54 -8.58
CA VAL A 543 -9.46 13.50 -9.56
C VAL A 543 -8.70 12.23 -9.26
N ALA A 544 -7.41 12.32 -8.90
CA ALA A 544 -6.59 11.18 -8.49
C ALA A 544 -7.21 10.45 -7.28
N LEU A 545 -7.64 11.19 -6.25
CA LEU A 545 -8.31 10.63 -5.07
C LEU A 545 -9.66 10.00 -5.40
N CYS A 546 -10.44 10.59 -6.30
CA CYS A 546 -11.71 10.00 -6.75
C CYS A 546 -11.49 8.64 -7.42
N PHE A 547 -10.54 8.51 -8.35
CA PHE A 547 -10.23 7.25 -9.00
C PHE A 547 -9.65 6.22 -8.01
N GLY A 548 -8.55 6.57 -7.33
CA GLY A 548 -7.89 5.68 -6.39
C GLY A 548 -8.80 5.28 -5.23
N GLY A 549 -9.48 6.25 -4.60
CA GLY A 549 -10.34 6.02 -3.45
C GLY A 549 -11.58 5.19 -3.77
N ALA A 550 -12.32 5.53 -4.82
CA ALA A 550 -13.56 4.82 -5.17
C ALA A 550 -13.31 3.34 -5.51
N PHE A 551 -12.32 3.07 -6.38
CA PHE A 551 -12.02 1.69 -6.78
C PHE A 551 -11.35 0.88 -5.65
N ALA A 552 -10.51 1.51 -4.81
CA ALA A 552 -9.96 0.86 -3.63
C ALA A 552 -11.05 0.49 -2.62
N CYS A 553 -12.02 1.37 -2.36
CA CYS A 553 -13.16 1.08 -1.47
C CYS A 553 -13.98 -0.10 -1.96
N VAL A 554 -14.37 -0.12 -3.25
CA VAL A 554 -15.13 -1.23 -3.82
C VAL A 554 -14.31 -2.52 -3.81
N GLY A 555 -13.03 -2.43 -4.18
CA GLY A 555 -12.14 -3.58 -4.21
C GLY A 555 -11.97 -4.23 -2.84
N THR A 556 -11.64 -3.45 -1.82
CA THR A 556 -11.45 -3.96 -0.45
C THR A 556 -12.76 -4.44 0.18
N PHE A 557 -13.89 -3.78 -0.11
CA PHE A 557 -15.20 -4.28 0.28
C PHE A 557 -15.48 -5.67 -0.33
N CYS A 558 -15.24 -5.84 -1.63
CA CYS A 558 -15.43 -7.13 -2.31
C CYS A 558 -14.50 -8.22 -1.75
N LEU A 559 -13.22 -7.89 -1.49
CA LEU A 559 -12.25 -8.81 -0.88
C LEU A 559 -12.66 -9.24 0.53
N ALA A 560 -13.22 -8.33 1.33
CA ALA A 560 -13.65 -8.61 2.69
C ALA A 560 -14.97 -9.40 2.76
N THR A 561 -15.83 -9.27 1.75
CA THR A 561 -17.19 -9.83 1.79
C THR A 561 -17.42 -11.02 0.84
N GLY A 562 -16.51 -11.25 -0.13
CA GLY A 562 -16.62 -12.35 -1.09
C GLY A 562 -16.42 -13.73 -0.45
N ARG A 563 -17.15 -14.73 -0.90
CA ARG A 563 -17.01 -16.14 -0.51
C ARG A 563 -16.18 -16.88 -1.56
N LYS A 564 -15.31 -17.78 -1.10
CA LYS A 564 -14.52 -18.62 -2.00
C LYS A 564 -15.29 -19.86 -2.44
N GLU A 565 -16.09 -20.41 -1.53
CA GLU A 565 -16.84 -21.65 -1.71
C GLU A 565 -18.34 -21.40 -1.71
N GLY A 566 -19.05 -22.10 -2.58
CA GLY A 566 -20.51 -22.15 -2.65
C GLY A 566 -20.97 -23.58 -2.59
N LEU A 567 -22.14 -23.84 -1.96
CA LEU A 567 -22.73 -25.17 -1.85
C LEU A 567 -23.19 -25.69 -3.21
N THR A 568 -22.90 -26.93 -3.48
CA THR A 568 -23.50 -27.72 -4.59
C THR A 568 -24.88 -28.22 -4.20
N GLU A 569 -25.57 -28.95 -5.06
CA GLU A 569 -26.83 -29.61 -4.73
C GLU A 569 -26.66 -30.68 -3.62
N SER A 570 -25.59 -31.49 -3.70
CA SER A 570 -25.22 -32.44 -2.63
C SER A 570 -24.85 -31.66 -1.35
N GLY A 571 -24.13 -30.55 -1.48
CA GLY A 571 -23.78 -29.69 -0.36
C GLY A 571 -24.99 -29.10 0.35
N GLN A 572 -26.05 -28.74 -0.37
CA GLN A 572 -27.29 -28.26 0.23
C GLN A 572 -27.94 -29.37 1.09
N THR A 573 -27.91 -30.63 0.64
CA THR A 573 -28.44 -31.77 1.40
C THR A 573 -27.64 -31.97 2.69
N TYR A 574 -26.31 -32.09 2.59
CA TYR A 574 -25.44 -32.28 3.76
C TYR A 574 -25.47 -31.09 4.73
N ALA A 575 -25.52 -29.87 4.20
CA ALA A 575 -25.67 -28.68 5.03
C ALA A 575 -27.02 -28.68 5.77
N GLY A 576 -28.09 -29.15 5.13
CA GLY A 576 -29.40 -29.32 5.74
C GLY A 576 -29.39 -30.28 6.91
N GLU A 577 -28.77 -31.47 6.73
CA GLU A 577 -28.59 -32.46 7.80
C GLU A 577 -27.80 -31.91 8.97
N CYS A 578 -26.65 -31.27 8.69
CA CYS A 578 -25.81 -30.69 9.71
C CYS A 578 -26.48 -29.52 10.47
N LEU A 579 -27.07 -28.56 9.75
CA LEU A 579 -27.80 -27.44 10.36
C LEU A 579 -29.07 -27.90 11.09
N GLY A 580 -29.77 -28.88 10.55
CA GLY A 580 -30.94 -29.47 11.19
C GLY A 580 -30.58 -30.17 12.50
N LEU A 581 -29.47 -30.95 12.51
CA LEU A 581 -28.97 -31.59 13.73
C LEU A 581 -28.48 -30.53 14.73
N LYS A 582 -27.73 -29.49 14.28
CA LYS A 582 -27.31 -28.39 15.12
C LYS A 582 -28.48 -27.75 15.85
N ARG A 583 -29.57 -27.41 15.13
CA ARG A 583 -30.78 -26.80 15.73
C ARG A 583 -31.49 -27.80 16.65
N TYR A 584 -31.61 -29.07 16.26
CA TYR A 584 -32.19 -30.08 17.12
C TYR A 584 -31.46 -30.18 18.46
N MET A 585 -30.15 -30.23 18.45
CA MET A 585 -29.35 -30.30 19.67
C MET A 585 -29.44 -29.00 20.50
N GLU A 586 -29.52 -27.84 19.86
CA GLU A 586 -29.63 -26.54 20.53
C GLU A 586 -31.01 -26.37 21.20
N ASP A 587 -32.06 -26.97 20.66
CA ASP A 587 -33.43 -26.90 21.17
C ASP A 587 -33.86 -28.19 21.87
N PHE A 588 -32.92 -29.09 22.18
CA PHE A 588 -33.20 -30.49 22.63
C PHE A 588 -34.14 -30.54 23.83
N SER A 589 -34.02 -29.66 24.80
CA SER A 589 -34.88 -29.63 25.98
C SER A 589 -36.33 -29.30 25.69
N ASN A 590 -36.64 -28.70 24.53
CA ASN A 590 -37.97 -28.28 24.13
C ASN A 590 -38.84 -29.41 23.52
N PHE A 591 -38.21 -30.53 23.15
CA PHE A 591 -38.94 -31.64 22.56
C PHE A 591 -39.57 -32.57 23.61
N SER A 592 -40.83 -32.92 23.45
CA SER A 592 -41.57 -33.86 24.33
C SER A 592 -41.49 -35.31 23.90
N ASP A 593 -41.15 -35.59 22.62
CA ASP A 593 -41.14 -36.92 22.00
C ASP A 593 -39.73 -37.56 22.03
N ARG A 594 -38.95 -37.27 23.08
CA ARG A 594 -37.62 -37.85 23.31
C ARG A 594 -37.76 -39.37 23.63
N GLY A 595 -37.03 -40.22 22.92
CA GLY A 595 -37.06 -41.63 23.08
C GLY A 595 -35.75 -42.25 23.56
N ALA A 596 -35.75 -43.59 23.84
CA ALA A 596 -34.54 -44.31 24.19
C ALA A 596 -33.47 -44.27 23.08
N LEU A 597 -33.87 -44.03 21.83
CA LEU A 597 -32.96 -43.89 20.69
C LEU A 597 -32.07 -42.66 20.83
N ASP A 598 -32.58 -41.58 21.37
CA ASP A 598 -31.82 -40.33 21.57
C ASP A 598 -30.67 -40.54 22.59
N LEU A 599 -30.85 -41.37 23.59
CA LEU A 599 -29.80 -41.73 24.55
C LEU A 599 -28.67 -42.54 23.89
N VAL A 600 -29.01 -43.44 22.95
CA VAL A 600 -28.04 -44.25 22.19
C VAL A 600 -27.26 -43.33 21.22
N MET A 601 -27.93 -42.37 20.59
CA MET A 601 -27.35 -41.42 19.66
C MET A 601 -26.54 -40.35 20.35
N TRP A 602 -26.65 -40.18 21.70
CA TRP A 602 -26.03 -39.09 22.45
C TRP A 602 -24.51 -38.99 22.26
N ASN A 603 -23.82 -40.14 22.16
CA ASN A 603 -22.38 -40.14 21.89
C ASN A 603 -22.04 -39.42 20.56
N TRP A 604 -22.83 -39.68 19.51
CA TRP A 604 -22.67 -39.03 18.22
C TRP A 604 -23.07 -37.56 18.27
N TYR A 605 -24.10 -37.20 19.04
CA TYR A 605 -24.50 -35.82 19.21
C TYR A 605 -23.36 -34.98 19.79
N MET A 606 -22.62 -35.51 20.78
CA MET A 606 -21.45 -34.84 21.35
C MET A 606 -20.31 -34.68 20.34
N VAL A 607 -20.07 -35.64 19.48
CA VAL A 607 -19.09 -35.58 18.39
C VAL A 607 -19.43 -34.44 17.42
N TYR A 608 -20.69 -34.42 16.94
CA TYR A 608 -21.14 -33.37 16.02
C TYR A 608 -21.28 -32.01 16.71
N ALA A 609 -21.62 -31.96 18.00
CA ALA A 609 -21.64 -30.74 18.76
C ALA A 609 -20.23 -30.08 18.82
N ALA A 610 -19.16 -30.89 18.96
CA ALA A 610 -17.81 -30.43 18.86
C ALA A 610 -17.47 -29.93 17.44
N ALA A 611 -17.87 -30.64 16.41
CA ALA A 611 -17.70 -30.21 15.03
C ALA A 611 -18.38 -28.87 14.72
N PHE A 612 -19.55 -28.63 15.31
CA PHE A 612 -20.34 -27.41 15.14
C PHE A 612 -19.96 -26.27 16.10
N GLY A 613 -19.06 -26.52 17.07
CA GLY A 613 -18.65 -25.54 18.07
C GLY A 613 -19.74 -25.18 19.09
N ILE A 614 -20.66 -26.11 19.42
CA ILE A 614 -21.80 -25.91 20.32
C ILE A 614 -21.82 -26.88 21.50
N SER A 615 -20.71 -27.56 21.81
CA SER A 615 -20.66 -28.61 22.84
C SER A 615 -21.22 -28.16 24.18
N ASP A 616 -20.87 -26.95 24.66
CA ASP A 616 -21.33 -26.39 25.94
C ASP A 616 -22.85 -26.18 25.97
N LYS A 617 -23.42 -25.69 24.86
CA LYS A 617 -24.87 -25.44 24.76
C LYS A 617 -25.62 -26.78 24.77
N VAL A 618 -25.14 -27.75 23.99
CA VAL A 618 -25.73 -29.07 23.88
C VAL A 618 -25.71 -29.82 25.20
N ALA A 619 -24.58 -29.78 25.95
CA ALA A 619 -24.49 -30.39 27.24
C ALA A 619 -25.48 -29.79 28.24
N ARG A 620 -25.69 -28.47 28.24
CA ARG A 620 -26.71 -27.81 29.07
C ARG A 620 -28.13 -28.20 28.70
N GLU A 621 -28.45 -28.28 27.42
CA GLU A 621 -29.79 -28.68 26.96
C GLU A 621 -30.08 -30.12 27.32
N PHE A 622 -29.07 -31.02 27.26
CA PHE A 622 -29.21 -32.39 27.68
C PHE A 622 -29.47 -32.53 29.18
N ALA A 623 -28.69 -31.79 30.04
CA ALA A 623 -28.88 -31.82 31.48
C ALA A 623 -30.25 -31.24 31.92
N LYS A 624 -30.84 -30.31 31.14
CA LYS A 624 -32.22 -29.86 31.38
C LYS A 624 -33.23 -30.93 31.02
N ALA A 625 -32.98 -31.70 29.94
CA ALA A 625 -33.86 -32.77 29.50
C ALA A 625 -33.81 -34.03 30.35
N TYR A 626 -32.64 -34.35 30.89
CA TYR A 626 -32.36 -35.51 31.74
C TYR A 626 -31.64 -35.04 33.02
N PRO A 627 -32.36 -34.52 34.03
CA PRO A 627 -31.76 -34.04 35.26
C PRO A 627 -30.96 -35.09 36.05
N GLU A 628 -31.23 -36.36 35.82
CA GLU A 628 -30.58 -37.51 36.46
C GLU A 628 -29.08 -37.57 36.16
N VAL A 629 -28.59 -36.99 35.06
CA VAL A 629 -27.17 -36.95 34.72
C VAL A 629 -26.35 -36.11 35.73
N ASN A 630 -27.00 -35.29 36.56
CA ASN A 630 -26.38 -34.56 37.65
C ASN A 630 -26.23 -35.37 38.93
N ASP A 631 -26.82 -36.56 39.00
CA ASP A 631 -26.63 -37.50 40.11
C ASP A 631 -25.41 -38.42 39.84
N PRO A 632 -24.33 -38.30 40.61
CA PRO A 632 -23.14 -39.13 40.44
C PRO A 632 -23.41 -40.63 40.56
N GLN A 633 -24.36 -41.06 41.38
CA GLN A 633 -24.67 -42.50 41.57
C GLN A 633 -25.40 -43.04 40.36
N TRP A 634 -26.34 -42.29 39.81
CA TRP A 634 -27.02 -42.68 38.59
C TRP A 634 -26.02 -42.73 37.41
N LEU A 635 -25.15 -41.74 37.32
CA LEU A 635 -24.17 -41.64 36.26
C LEU A 635 -23.16 -42.80 36.30
N ASP A 636 -22.65 -43.15 37.48
CA ASP A 636 -21.75 -44.28 37.72
C ASP A 636 -22.41 -45.64 37.42
N ALA A 637 -23.75 -45.74 37.56
CA ALA A 637 -24.50 -46.95 37.28
C ALA A 637 -24.89 -47.12 35.82
N TYR A 638 -25.31 -46.02 35.13
CA TYR A 638 -25.95 -46.06 33.83
C TYR A 638 -25.23 -45.26 32.72
N GLY A 639 -24.37 -44.32 33.09
CA GLY A 639 -23.72 -43.39 32.15
C GLY A 639 -22.25 -43.63 31.87
N TYR A 640 -21.59 -44.56 32.56
CA TYR A 640 -20.14 -44.73 32.59
C TYR A 640 -19.47 -45.05 31.25
N ASP A 641 -20.24 -45.54 30.28
CA ASP A 641 -19.77 -45.86 28.89
C ASP A 641 -20.10 -44.73 27.90
N SER A 642 -20.65 -43.64 28.37
CA SER A 642 -21.02 -42.50 27.51
C SER A 642 -19.87 -41.51 27.38
N LEU A 643 -19.76 -40.85 26.21
CA LEU A 643 -18.80 -39.78 25.96
C LEU A 643 -18.99 -38.58 26.92
N GLY A 644 -20.25 -38.34 27.32
CA GLY A 644 -20.61 -37.28 28.26
C GLY A 644 -20.33 -37.61 29.72
N TYR A 645 -19.92 -38.82 30.06
CA TYR A 645 -19.71 -39.23 31.44
C TYR A 645 -18.81 -38.29 32.22
N TRP A 646 -17.60 -37.99 31.69
CA TRP A 646 -16.66 -37.13 32.33
C TRP A 646 -17.13 -35.65 32.36
N THR A 647 -17.88 -35.23 31.38
CA THR A 647 -18.50 -33.91 31.31
C THR A 647 -19.37 -33.64 32.55
N TYR A 648 -20.30 -34.59 32.87
CA TYR A 648 -21.19 -34.41 33.99
C TYR A 648 -20.59 -34.87 35.35
N ARG A 649 -19.71 -35.86 35.35
CA ARG A 649 -19.10 -36.39 36.56
C ARG A 649 -18.11 -35.40 37.18
N SER A 650 -17.43 -34.58 36.42
CA SER A 650 -16.53 -33.54 36.90
C SER A 650 -17.23 -32.42 37.66
N HIS A 651 -18.51 -32.17 37.41
CA HIS A 651 -19.30 -31.22 38.19
C HIS A 651 -19.42 -31.60 39.68
N ALA A 652 -19.54 -32.84 39.96
CA ALA A 652 -19.65 -33.32 41.35
C ALA A 652 -18.36 -33.06 42.15
N TRP A 653 -17.19 -32.97 41.52
CA TRP A 653 -15.92 -32.66 42.16
C TRP A 653 -15.79 -31.16 42.47
N ASN A 654 -16.17 -30.29 41.52
CA ASN A 654 -16.11 -28.84 41.68
C ASN A 654 -17.14 -28.32 42.71
N GLY A 655 -18.29 -28.97 42.86
CA GLY A 655 -19.30 -28.63 43.88
C GLY A 655 -18.84 -28.95 45.29
N MET A 656 -17.98 -29.95 45.51
CA MET A 656 -17.44 -30.28 46.86
C MET A 656 -16.37 -29.30 47.33
N SER A 657 -15.67 -28.62 46.45
CA SER A 657 -14.64 -27.62 46.84
C SER A 657 -15.26 -26.30 47.32
N THR A 658 -16.54 -26.03 47.10
CA THR A 658 -17.26 -24.80 47.47
C THR A 658 -18.13 -24.94 48.70
N MET A 659 -18.22 -26.09 49.33
CA MET A 659 -19.01 -26.31 50.55
C MET A 659 -18.40 -25.77 51.88
N GLY A 660 -17.34 -24.93 51.79
CA GLY A 660 -16.77 -24.18 52.93
C GLY A 660 -17.35 -22.79 53.19
N GLY A 661 -18.42 -22.36 52.50
CA GLY A 661 -19.04 -21.02 52.66
C GLY A 661 -20.46 -21.01 52.16
N MET A 662 -21.41 -21.02 53.11
CA MET A 662 -22.83 -20.81 52.83
C MET A 662 -23.10 -19.51 52.10
N SER A 663 -23.70 -19.58 50.90
CA SER A 663 -24.68 -18.59 50.49
C SER A 663 -25.70 -19.24 49.53
N THR A 664 -26.87 -19.45 50.05
CA THR A 664 -28.13 -19.64 49.31
C THR A 664 -28.44 -18.38 48.52
N GLY A 665 -28.42 -18.47 47.22
CA GLY A 665 -28.97 -17.40 46.39
C GLY A 665 -28.40 -17.33 45.00
N ALA A 666 -29.29 -17.53 44.05
CA ALA A 666 -29.21 -17.18 42.64
C ALA A 666 -28.30 -18.09 41.77
N PHE A 667 -28.93 -18.94 41.01
CA PHE A 667 -28.41 -19.50 39.76
C PHE A 667 -28.08 -18.37 38.77
N GLY A 668 -26.98 -17.69 39.01
CA GLY A 668 -26.41 -16.67 38.11
C GLY A 668 -25.39 -17.32 37.16
N GLY A 669 -25.55 -17.16 35.88
CA GLY A 669 -24.93 -17.85 34.78
C GLY A 669 -23.40 -17.80 34.63
N SER A 670 -22.60 -17.43 35.64
CA SER A 670 -21.15 -17.34 35.52
C SER A 670 -20.34 -18.44 36.23
N GLN A 671 -20.96 -19.22 37.12
CA GLN A 671 -20.29 -20.36 37.78
C GLN A 671 -20.47 -21.71 37.09
N PHE A 672 -21.29 -21.75 36.04
CA PHE A 672 -21.55 -22.94 35.21
C PHE A 672 -20.46 -23.18 34.16
N MET A 673 -19.50 -22.26 34.02
CA MET A 673 -18.49 -22.30 32.97
C MET A 673 -17.27 -23.22 33.26
N GLY A 674 -17.16 -23.79 34.45
CA GLY A 674 -15.97 -24.57 34.86
C GLY A 674 -16.05 -26.08 34.66
N GLY A 675 -17.12 -26.64 34.08
CA GLY A 675 -17.24 -28.11 34.11
C GLY A 675 -17.83 -28.81 32.88
N ILE A 676 -18.75 -28.18 32.14
CA ILE A 676 -19.45 -28.88 31.05
C ILE A 676 -18.78 -28.68 29.69
N GLY A 677 -18.21 -27.52 29.45
CA GLY A 677 -17.45 -27.26 28.24
C GLY A 677 -16.05 -27.88 28.25
N ASP A 678 -15.65 -28.47 29.37
CA ASP A 678 -14.24 -28.64 29.70
C ASP A 678 -13.53 -29.70 28.85
N ILE A 679 -14.12 -30.84 28.52
CA ILE A 679 -13.41 -31.85 27.72
C ILE A 679 -13.32 -31.45 26.26
N GLY A 680 -14.39 -30.97 25.67
CA GLY A 680 -14.37 -30.48 24.28
C GLY A 680 -13.50 -29.24 24.12
N SER A 681 -13.60 -28.28 25.02
CA SER A 681 -12.79 -27.06 25.03
C SER A 681 -11.35 -27.33 25.46
N GLN A 682 -11.11 -28.24 26.42
CA GLN A 682 -9.75 -28.70 26.80
C GLN A 682 -9.08 -29.44 25.65
N LEU A 683 -9.79 -30.34 24.95
CA LEU A 683 -9.28 -31.01 23.77
C LEU A 683 -8.95 -29.98 22.68
N SER A 684 -9.85 -29.04 22.41
CA SER A 684 -9.61 -27.99 21.42
C SER A 684 -8.40 -27.12 21.76
N SER A 685 -8.37 -26.56 22.97
CA SER A 685 -7.24 -25.71 23.41
C SER A 685 -5.93 -26.50 23.55
N GLY A 686 -6.02 -27.78 23.94
CA GLY A 686 -4.89 -28.70 23.98
C GLY A 686 -4.29 -28.93 22.60
N PHE A 687 -5.12 -29.23 21.61
CA PHE A 687 -4.69 -29.41 20.22
C PHE A 687 -4.19 -28.11 19.58
N ASP A 688 -4.79 -26.95 19.86
CA ASP A 688 -4.29 -25.65 19.41
C ASP A 688 -2.89 -25.36 19.97
N SER A 689 -2.69 -25.65 21.25
CA SER A 689 -1.37 -25.49 21.90
C SER A 689 -0.31 -26.42 21.29
N VAL A 690 -0.67 -27.65 20.97
CA VAL A 690 0.24 -28.62 20.33
C VAL A 690 0.50 -28.24 18.89
N SER A 691 -0.51 -27.84 18.13
CA SER A 691 -0.38 -27.38 16.74
C SER A 691 0.51 -26.17 16.63
N SER A 692 0.34 -25.18 17.52
CA SER A 692 1.22 -24.00 17.59
C SER A 692 2.66 -24.36 17.96
N THR A 693 2.85 -25.34 18.87
CA THR A 693 4.17 -25.84 19.25
C THR A 693 4.86 -26.57 18.09
N ILE A 694 4.15 -27.42 17.37
CA ILE A 694 4.65 -28.11 16.18
C ILE A 694 5.02 -27.10 15.08
N SER A 695 4.18 -26.08 14.86
CA SER A 695 4.44 -25.02 13.87
C SER A 695 5.65 -24.16 14.22
N ALA A 696 5.88 -23.91 15.52
CA ALA A 696 7.06 -23.18 16.00
C ALA A 696 8.36 -23.99 15.85
N ALA A 697 8.28 -25.33 15.89
CA ALA A 697 9.44 -26.22 15.69
C ALA A 697 9.80 -26.45 14.21
N ALA A 698 8.98 -25.98 13.27
CA ALA A 698 9.24 -26.11 11.83
C ALA A 698 10.42 -25.21 11.40
N PRO A 699 11.31 -25.68 10.48
CA PRO A 699 12.43 -24.87 9.99
C PRO A 699 11.93 -23.61 9.28
N SER A 700 12.46 -22.43 9.65
CA SER A 700 12.14 -21.16 9.02
C SER A 700 12.73 -21.10 7.60
N SER A 701 11.90 -21.13 6.58
CA SER A 701 12.30 -20.87 5.20
C SER A 701 12.48 -19.36 4.99
N SER A 702 13.72 -18.86 5.03
CA SER A 702 14.07 -17.52 4.62
C SER A 702 14.07 -17.44 3.09
N GLY A 703 12.94 -17.05 2.52
CA GLY A 703 12.78 -16.74 1.09
C GLY A 703 12.72 -15.23 0.87
N GLY A 704 13.88 -14.58 0.71
CA GLY A 704 13.95 -13.21 0.23
C GLY A 704 13.90 -13.18 -1.29
N SER A 705 12.99 -12.43 -1.90
CA SER A 705 13.13 -12.01 -3.29
C SER A 705 12.80 -10.52 -3.41
N GLY A 706 13.86 -9.71 -3.43
CA GLY A 706 13.83 -8.33 -3.89
C GLY A 706 14.05 -8.30 -5.40
N GLY A 707 13.08 -7.83 -6.15
CA GLY A 707 13.20 -7.53 -7.57
C GLY A 707 13.29 -6.02 -7.78
N SER A 708 14.46 -5.53 -8.15
CA SER A 708 14.70 -4.16 -8.57
C SER A 708 14.46 -4.02 -10.07
N PHE A 709 13.67 -3.04 -10.49
CA PHE A 709 13.52 -2.65 -11.89
C PHE A 709 14.21 -1.31 -12.11
N SER A 710 15.23 -1.30 -13.01
CA SER A 710 15.85 -0.10 -13.55
C SER A 710 15.16 0.27 -14.85
N GLY A 711 14.67 1.50 -14.98
CA GLY A 711 14.12 2.09 -16.20
C GLY A 711 15.13 3.01 -16.84
N GLY A 712 15.41 2.80 -18.13
CA GLY A 712 16.31 3.61 -18.94
C GLY A 712 15.57 4.79 -19.56
N GLY A 713 16.28 5.93 -19.62
CA GLY A 713 15.82 7.17 -20.23
C GLY A 713 16.21 7.27 -21.70
N PHE A 714 15.41 8.00 -22.48
CA PHE A 714 15.74 8.45 -23.83
C PHE A 714 15.71 9.97 -23.85
N GLY A 715 16.86 10.53 -24.26
CA GLY A 715 16.98 11.96 -24.53
C GLY A 715 16.90 12.24 -26.02
N GLY A 716 16.40 13.40 -26.38
CA GLY A 716 16.44 13.97 -27.73
C GLY A 716 16.52 15.48 -27.63
N GLY A 717 17.62 16.02 -28.10
CA GLY A 717 17.92 17.44 -28.05
C GLY A 717 17.58 18.16 -29.35
N GLY A 718 17.33 19.48 -29.26
CA GLY A 718 17.29 20.43 -30.33
C GLY A 718 17.67 21.81 -29.79
N GLY A 719 18.76 22.39 -30.31
CA GLY A 719 19.37 23.59 -29.77
C GLY A 719 18.83 24.87 -30.36
N GLY A 720 18.61 25.88 -29.55
CA GLY A 720 18.44 27.27 -29.86
C GLY A 720 19.39 28.14 -29.04
N GLY A 721 19.80 29.28 -29.55
CA GLY A 721 20.91 30.04 -29.04
C GLY A 721 20.55 31.15 -28.05
N GLY A 722 21.45 31.40 -27.14
CA GLY A 722 21.50 32.58 -26.28
C GLY A 722 20.80 32.49 -24.92
N GLY A 723 20.87 31.37 -24.22
CA GLY A 723 20.17 31.18 -22.95
C GLY A 723 20.91 31.64 -21.73
N GLY A 724 20.25 32.45 -20.89
CA GLY A 724 20.70 32.79 -19.57
C GLY A 724 20.26 31.77 -18.53
N GLY A 725 21.11 30.77 -18.21
CA GLY A 725 20.88 29.87 -17.09
C GLY A 725 21.31 30.52 -15.77
N GLY A 726 20.47 30.56 -14.74
CA GLY A 726 20.79 31.04 -13.42
C GLY A 726 21.32 29.92 -12.51
N GLY A 727 22.18 30.27 -11.57
CA GLY A 727 22.73 29.33 -10.60
C GLY A 727 23.28 30.01 -9.34
N GLY A 728 23.74 29.18 -8.39
CA GLY A 728 24.38 29.64 -7.16
C GLY A 728 25.36 28.62 -6.59
N ARG A 729 26.45 29.09 -6.00
CA ARG A 729 27.47 28.25 -5.36
C ARG A 729 27.67 28.64 -3.90
#